data_a426580582e90de3dee9f1c1d60931f7
#
_entry.id   a426580582e90de3dee9f1c1d60931f7
#
_cell.length_a   1.000
_cell.length_b   1.000
_cell.length_c   1.000
_cell.angle_alpha   90.00
_cell.angle_beta   90.00
_cell.angle_gamma   90.00
#
_symmetry.space_group_name_H-M   'P 1'
#
loop_
_entity.id
_entity.type
_entity.pdbx_description
1 polymer ?
#
loop_
_entity_poly.entity_id
_entity_poly.type
_entity_poly.pdbx_seq_one_letter_code
_entity_poly.pdbx_strand_id
1 'polypeptide(L)'
;LRKLADSIYLENIAEVKTILENEPNLIDEKDEHGVLMALLAAKTGNLELVKYIVEYSRASMNIHDDNNKNMLHYAAMSGSVPTCRYLVERVGMSPLSGDINLQTPFEVAHQNHFIELEEYFESVVGHKLSEMYHNPIRTGMYPDPSIVRVEDDYYMVNSSFIFYPCIPVSHSKDLIHWKIIGYAITEPEWAALDDLEGGRGYWAPDISYYKGRFYITATYRLNDTGNVYRKQIVVSSDKPEGPYSKPAIIDEDGIDPSIFNDDDGRRYMLLNRGARIFELNEDATKQISKAELLFYGDNKRAPEGPHLLKKDGYYYLFEAEGGTGPGHRITVSRSRELKGIYEPCPYNPIMRQNNPDEIIQRCGHGKPVQTQNGDWYMVYLCGRKIGDGYSILGRETALDPISWTMDGWPIVNNLKGPSALQVKPDLPEMIWEDESDDDFNNSYLSNEWWFPRVPEMDGIKLKDSHIHIKGSRYNLDTMKAKNILLRRQKHFRFSAVCKLCMPELYPGQNCGMTCYYDENTYIKFGVFATLEETPRLMLNVVEKIGDEVITHDGVCVDNSNKDIYLKIDTNNLRRTFSYSYNDKDYNKVVTLDNVYYLCDEGIRKGKRFTGAMIGMYAYAGDYGSQYTDSEGRHGTDDYYAAFDYFRYKA
;
A
#
# COMPACT_ATOMS: atom_id res chain seq x y z
N LEU A 1 1.13 -6.31 39.96
CA LEU A 1 1.72 -6.27 38.63
C LEU A 1 3.24 -6.15 38.69
N ARG A 2 3.83 -5.08 39.26
CA ARG A 2 5.28 -4.87 39.35
C ARG A 2 6.02 -6.07 39.98
N LYS A 3 5.47 -6.63 41.05
CA LYS A 3 6.06 -7.82 41.69
C LYS A 3 6.05 -9.02 40.77
N LEU A 4 5.03 -9.21 39.94
CA LEU A 4 4.99 -10.28 38.93
C LEU A 4 6.06 -10.06 37.86
N ALA A 5 6.19 -8.84 37.35
CA ALA A 5 7.22 -8.51 36.36
C ALA A 5 8.63 -8.76 36.92
N ASP A 6 8.93 -8.29 38.14
CA ASP A 6 10.21 -8.52 38.82
C ASP A 6 10.50 -10.01 39.01
N SER A 7 9.48 -10.81 39.42
CA SER A 7 9.63 -12.26 39.60
C SER A 7 9.86 -13.00 38.28
N ILE A 8 9.25 -12.52 37.18
CA ILE A 8 9.50 -13.03 35.81
C ILE A 8 10.94 -12.71 35.39
N TYR A 9 11.38 -11.46 35.53
CA TYR A 9 12.75 -11.07 35.19
C TYR A 9 13.82 -11.83 35.99
N LEU A 10 13.53 -12.14 37.27
CA LEU A 10 14.40 -12.92 38.14
C LEU A 10 14.25 -14.43 37.94
N GLU A 11 13.38 -14.86 37.05
CA GLU A 11 13.05 -16.25 36.76
C GLU A 11 12.64 -17.07 38.02
N ASN A 12 12.02 -16.37 38.98
CA ASN A 12 11.53 -17.00 40.20
C ASN A 12 10.16 -17.66 39.97
N ILE A 13 10.19 -18.84 39.37
CA ILE A 13 9.00 -19.59 38.96
C ILE A 13 8.06 -19.87 40.14
N ALA A 14 8.59 -20.15 41.34
CA ALA A 14 7.79 -20.44 42.53
C ALA A 14 6.96 -19.21 42.92
N GLU A 15 7.55 -18.03 42.87
CA GLU A 15 6.88 -16.79 43.20
C GLU A 15 5.89 -16.38 42.11
N VAL A 16 6.26 -16.56 40.83
CA VAL A 16 5.34 -16.34 39.68
C VAL A 16 4.09 -17.21 39.85
N LYS A 17 4.25 -18.50 40.16
CA LYS A 17 3.11 -19.39 40.42
C LYS A 17 2.25 -18.89 41.56
N THR A 18 2.85 -18.54 42.70
CA THR A 18 2.12 -18.04 43.85
C THR A 18 1.33 -16.78 43.55
N ILE A 19 1.91 -15.85 42.77
CA ILE A 19 1.21 -14.61 42.41
C ILE A 19 0.04 -14.90 41.46
N LEU A 20 0.24 -15.71 40.43
CA LEU A 20 -0.79 -16.03 39.44
C LEU A 20 -1.90 -16.94 39.97
N GLU A 21 -1.61 -17.79 40.97
CA GLU A 21 -2.65 -18.55 41.70
C GLU A 21 -3.60 -17.65 42.47
N ASN A 22 -3.09 -16.53 43.04
CA ASN A 22 -3.90 -15.57 43.77
C ASN A 22 -4.58 -14.52 42.86
N GLU A 23 -3.89 -14.09 41.80
CA GLU A 23 -4.33 -13.02 40.91
C GLU A 23 -4.12 -13.45 39.41
N PRO A 24 -4.95 -14.37 38.89
CA PRO A 24 -4.75 -14.95 37.55
C PRO A 24 -4.73 -13.93 36.41
N ASN A 25 -5.53 -12.87 36.53
CA ASN A 25 -5.67 -11.88 35.47
C ASN A 25 -4.43 -11.02 35.24
N LEU A 26 -3.47 -11.05 36.16
CA LEU A 26 -2.22 -10.29 36.00
C LEU A 26 -1.39 -10.77 34.80
N ILE A 27 -1.61 -11.97 34.32
CA ILE A 27 -0.90 -12.49 33.14
C ILE A 27 -1.23 -11.74 31.85
N ASP A 28 -2.44 -11.17 31.78
CA ASP A 28 -2.93 -10.41 30.64
C ASP A 28 -2.65 -8.90 30.78
N GLU A 29 -2.03 -8.47 31.87
CA GLU A 29 -1.65 -7.08 32.10
C GLU A 29 -0.31 -6.75 31.43
N LYS A 30 -0.15 -5.46 31.11
CA LYS A 30 1.09 -4.91 30.53
C LYS A 30 1.97 -4.32 31.63
N ASP A 31 3.30 -4.47 31.47
CA ASP A 31 4.28 -3.80 32.32
C ASP A 31 4.31 -2.27 32.08
N GLU A 32 5.23 -1.58 32.75
CA GLU A 32 5.43 -0.13 32.59
C GLU A 32 5.92 0.29 31.19
N HIS A 33 6.35 -0.69 30.37
CA HIS A 33 6.79 -0.53 28.99
C HIS A 33 5.72 -0.97 27.96
N GLY A 34 4.53 -1.36 28.41
CA GLY A 34 3.43 -1.82 27.56
C GLY A 34 3.55 -3.25 27.08
N VAL A 35 4.44 -4.05 27.66
CA VAL A 35 4.66 -5.46 27.29
C VAL A 35 3.81 -6.38 28.18
N LEU A 36 3.07 -7.29 27.57
CA LEU A 36 2.28 -8.30 28.27
C LEU A 36 3.18 -9.24 29.09
N MET A 37 2.74 -9.63 30.29
CA MET A 37 3.51 -10.50 31.19
C MET A 37 3.92 -11.83 30.56
N ALA A 38 3.07 -12.40 29.71
CA ALA A 38 3.37 -13.62 28.98
C ALA A 38 4.50 -13.46 27.93
N LEU A 39 4.54 -12.31 27.24
CA LEU A 39 5.64 -11.99 26.29
C LEU A 39 6.94 -11.74 27.04
N LEU A 40 6.86 -11.09 28.20
CA LEU A 40 8.01 -10.88 29.09
C LEU A 40 8.61 -12.21 29.55
N ALA A 41 7.76 -13.17 29.93
CA ALA A 41 8.22 -14.52 30.28
C ALA A 41 8.95 -15.22 29.11
N ALA A 42 8.44 -15.09 27.89
CA ALA A 42 9.10 -15.62 26.70
C ALA A 42 10.48 -14.99 26.46
N LYS A 43 10.62 -13.69 26.72
CA LYS A 43 11.88 -12.94 26.59
C LYS A 43 12.99 -13.44 27.54
N THR A 44 12.67 -14.06 28.65
CA THR A 44 13.68 -14.65 29.55
C THR A 44 14.37 -15.87 28.93
N GLY A 45 13.72 -16.56 28.00
CA GLY A 45 14.20 -17.82 27.42
C GLY A 45 14.06 -19.00 28.34
N ASN A 46 13.49 -18.86 29.53
CA ASN A 46 13.33 -19.92 30.51
C ASN A 46 12.17 -20.86 30.10
N LEU A 47 12.53 -22.07 29.66
CA LEU A 47 11.57 -23.04 29.15
C LEU A 47 10.49 -23.44 30.17
N GLU A 48 10.86 -23.65 31.44
CA GLU A 48 9.91 -24.06 32.47
C GLU A 48 8.91 -22.94 32.83
N LEU A 49 9.40 -21.70 32.81
CA LEU A 49 8.53 -20.52 33.00
C LEU A 49 7.54 -20.37 31.84
N VAL A 50 8.05 -20.48 30.59
CA VAL A 50 7.20 -20.37 29.40
C VAL A 50 6.17 -21.50 29.34
N LYS A 51 6.57 -22.76 29.63
CA LYS A 51 5.61 -23.87 29.72
C LYS A 51 4.50 -23.58 30.74
N TYR A 52 4.87 -23.12 31.93
CA TYR A 52 3.89 -22.80 32.95
C TYR A 52 2.89 -21.73 32.46
N ILE A 53 3.40 -20.67 31.84
CA ILE A 53 2.55 -19.60 31.29
C ILE A 53 1.63 -20.13 30.19
N VAL A 54 2.17 -20.91 29.24
CA VAL A 54 1.40 -21.49 28.13
C VAL A 54 0.31 -22.43 28.62
N GLU A 55 0.62 -23.30 29.59
CA GLU A 55 -0.31 -24.29 30.11
C GLU A 55 -1.34 -23.68 31.07
N TYR A 56 -0.95 -22.64 31.79
CA TYR A 56 -1.80 -21.93 32.74
C TYR A 56 -2.73 -20.93 32.06
N SER A 57 -2.17 -20.13 31.18
CA SER A 57 -2.93 -19.15 30.43
C SER A 57 -3.74 -19.87 29.34
N ARG A 58 -4.99 -20.12 29.62
CA ARG A 58 -5.97 -20.53 28.57
C ARG A 58 -6.29 -19.39 27.59
N ALA A 59 -5.65 -18.22 27.77
CA ALA A 59 -5.71 -17.12 26.86
C ALA A 59 -5.20 -17.55 25.47
N SER A 60 -5.69 -16.92 24.47
CA SER A 60 -5.29 -17.12 23.09
C SER A 60 -3.77 -17.15 22.97
N MET A 61 -3.23 -18.19 22.35
CA MET A 61 -1.80 -18.28 22.01
C MET A 61 -1.38 -17.19 21.01
N ASN A 62 -2.31 -16.37 20.56
CA ASN A 62 -2.15 -15.28 19.62
C ASN A 62 -1.89 -13.93 20.31
N ILE A 63 -1.36 -13.92 21.55
CA ILE A 63 -0.95 -12.68 22.20
C ILE A 63 0.23 -12.05 21.48
N HIS A 64 0.16 -10.73 21.29
CA HIS A 64 1.23 -9.93 20.70
C HIS A 64 1.26 -8.52 21.31
N ASP A 65 2.40 -7.86 21.17
CA ASP A 65 2.55 -6.48 21.55
C ASP A 65 1.97 -5.51 20.52
N ASP A 66 2.09 -4.20 20.78
CA ASP A 66 1.60 -3.15 19.88
C ASP A 66 2.35 -3.10 18.52
N ASN A 67 3.47 -3.82 18.41
CA ASN A 67 4.22 -4.01 17.16
C ASN A 67 3.95 -5.39 16.51
N ASN A 68 2.92 -6.08 16.93
CA ASN A 68 2.55 -7.43 16.45
C ASN A 68 3.62 -8.51 16.71
N LYS A 69 4.50 -8.31 17.69
CA LYS A 69 5.48 -9.33 18.10
C LYS A 69 4.80 -10.35 19.03
N ASN A 70 4.83 -11.61 18.66
CA ASN A 70 4.29 -12.73 19.44
C ASN A 70 5.32 -13.35 20.40
N MET A 71 4.92 -14.38 21.15
CA MET A 71 5.82 -15.07 22.08
C MET A 71 7.08 -15.63 21.42
N LEU A 72 7.00 -16.11 20.17
CA LEU A 72 8.17 -16.66 19.49
C LEU A 72 9.19 -15.57 19.10
N HIS A 73 8.72 -14.35 18.76
CA HIS A 73 9.61 -13.21 18.58
C HIS A 73 10.39 -12.89 19.86
N TYR A 74 9.69 -12.85 21.00
CA TYR A 74 10.32 -12.58 22.30
C TYR A 74 11.26 -13.69 22.75
N ALA A 75 10.90 -14.97 22.55
CA ALA A 75 11.77 -16.10 22.80
C ALA A 75 13.02 -16.08 21.90
N ALA A 76 12.87 -15.71 20.63
CA ALA A 76 13.99 -15.55 19.71
C ALA A 76 14.96 -14.45 20.14
N MET A 77 14.49 -13.37 20.77
CA MET A 77 15.35 -12.33 21.34
C MET A 77 16.23 -12.83 22.49
N SER A 78 15.85 -13.93 23.16
CA SER A 78 16.67 -14.55 24.21
C SER A 78 17.76 -15.48 23.69
N GLY A 79 17.63 -15.95 22.44
CA GLY A 79 18.52 -16.98 21.86
C GLY A 79 18.26 -18.39 22.37
N SER A 80 17.23 -18.65 23.17
CA SER A 80 16.95 -19.95 23.80
C SER A 80 16.35 -20.93 22.77
N VAL A 81 17.20 -21.82 22.24
CA VAL A 81 16.75 -22.90 21.33
C VAL A 81 15.70 -23.81 21.99
N PRO A 82 15.83 -24.26 23.26
CA PRO A 82 14.81 -25.11 23.88
C PRO A 82 13.43 -24.43 23.96
N THR A 83 13.38 -23.16 24.31
CA THR A 83 12.14 -22.39 24.41
C THR A 83 11.50 -22.15 23.05
N CYS A 84 12.30 -21.76 22.06
CA CYS A 84 11.81 -21.59 20.69
C CYS A 84 11.31 -22.91 20.10
N ARG A 85 12.02 -23.99 20.32
CA ARG A 85 11.61 -25.34 19.89
C ARG A 85 10.28 -25.75 20.50
N TYR A 86 10.07 -25.49 21.79
CA TYR A 86 8.79 -25.78 22.45
C TYR A 86 7.64 -24.98 21.80
N LEU A 87 7.85 -23.67 21.55
CA LEU A 87 6.84 -22.82 20.93
C LEU A 87 6.54 -23.23 19.49
N VAL A 88 7.52 -23.68 18.74
CA VAL A 88 7.32 -24.15 17.34
C VAL A 88 6.67 -25.54 17.32
N GLU A 89 7.25 -26.52 18.01
CA GLU A 89 6.87 -27.93 17.85
C GLU A 89 5.65 -28.33 18.67
N ARG A 90 5.41 -27.69 19.83
CA ARG A 90 4.31 -28.03 20.74
C ARG A 90 3.15 -27.04 20.68
N VAL A 91 3.47 -25.77 20.53
CA VAL A 91 2.44 -24.70 20.45
C VAL A 91 2.02 -24.46 19.01
N GLY A 92 2.87 -24.75 18.04
CA GLY A 92 2.57 -24.57 16.61
C GLY A 92 2.82 -23.17 16.08
N MET A 93 3.67 -22.38 16.78
CA MET A 93 4.02 -21.05 16.30
C MET A 93 4.95 -21.10 15.10
N SER A 94 4.75 -20.22 14.13
CA SER A 94 5.56 -20.16 12.93
C SER A 94 6.80 -19.26 13.13
N PRO A 95 8.01 -19.74 12.81
CA PRO A 95 9.20 -18.89 12.77
C PRO A 95 9.17 -17.84 11.66
N LEU A 96 8.16 -17.89 10.76
CA LEU A 96 7.95 -16.99 9.64
C LEU A 96 6.80 -15.98 9.86
N SER A 97 6.20 -15.90 11.04
CA SER A 97 5.22 -14.88 11.38
C SER A 97 5.89 -13.51 11.42
N GLY A 98 5.36 -12.53 10.67
CA GLY A 98 5.90 -11.18 10.63
C GLY A 98 5.33 -10.29 11.75
N ASP A 99 6.20 -9.47 12.35
CA ASP A 99 5.76 -8.32 13.13
C ASP A 99 5.26 -7.18 12.21
N ILE A 100 4.96 -6.01 12.78
CA ILE A 100 4.48 -4.84 12.02
C ILE A 100 5.44 -4.39 10.89
N ASN A 101 6.73 -4.65 11.05
CA ASN A 101 7.76 -4.37 10.04
C ASN A 101 8.08 -5.62 9.20
N LEU A 102 7.28 -6.67 9.30
CA LEU A 102 7.48 -7.98 8.66
C LEU A 102 8.71 -8.74 9.18
N GLN A 103 9.34 -8.28 10.27
CA GLN A 103 10.43 -9.00 10.90
C GLN A 103 9.91 -10.29 11.53
N THR A 104 10.55 -11.41 11.22
CA THR A 104 10.17 -12.73 11.71
C THR A 104 11.06 -13.17 12.89
N PRO A 105 10.61 -14.14 13.73
CA PRO A 105 11.48 -14.74 14.73
C PRO A 105 12.79 -15.31 14.17
N PHE A 106 12.75 -15.83 12.95
CA PHE A 106 13.94 -16.31 12.25
C PHE A 106 14.96 -15.18 11.99
N GLU A 107 14.48 -14.03 11.51
CA GLU A 107 15.34 -12.85 11.32
C GLU A 107 15.81 -12.25 12.63
N VAL A 108 15.02 -12.32 13.70
CA VAL A 108 15.44 -11.90 15.04
C VAL A 108 16.65 -12.73 15.50
N ALA A 109 16.63 -14.05 15.30
CA ALA A 109 17.76 -14.92 15.64
C ALA A 109 19.01 -14.55 14.84
N HIS A 110 18.88 -14.32 13.52
CA HIS A 110 19.96 -13.92 12.64
C HIS A 110 20.60 -12.59 13.05
N GLN A 111 19.78 -11.55 13.26
CA GLN A 111 20.24 -10.21 13.62
C GLN A 111 20.97 -10.15 14.96
N ASN A 112 20.60 -11.03 15.90
CA ASN A 112 21.24 -11.16 17.20
C ASN A 112 22.42 -12.13 17.19
N HIS A 113 22.75 -12.72 16.04
CA HIS A 113 23.85 -13.68 15.87
C HIS A 113 23.72 -14.95 16.74
N PHE A 114 22.49 -15.41 16.98
CA PHE A 114 22.20 -16.65 17.68
C PHE A 114 22.28 -17.85 16.72
N ILE A 115 23.51 -18.27 16.41
CA ILE A 115 23.81 -19.26 15.35
C ILE A 115 23.01 -20.55 15.53
N GLU A 116 23.01 -21.13 16.74
CA GLU A 116 22.29 -22.39 17.00
C GLU A 116 20.77 -22.25 16.83
N LEU A 117 20.22 -21.09 17.16
CA LEU A 117 18.81 -20.82 16.98
C LEU A 117 18.48 -20.58 15.49
N GLU A 118 19.35 -19.88 14.78
CA GLU A 118 19.23 -19.68 13.34
C GLU A 118 19.27 -21.03 12.59
N GLU A 119 20.24 -21.91 12.91
CA GLU A 119 20.34 -23.27 12.36
C GLU A 119 19.08 -24.11 12.67
N TYR A 120 18.54 -23.98 13.88
CA TYR A 120 17.27 -24.62 14.21
C TYR A 120 16.12 -24.14 13.34
N PHE A 121 15.94 -22.82 13.21
CA PHE A 121 14.90 -22.28 12.36
C PHE A 121 15.11 -22.62 10.88
N GLU A 122 16.34 -22.59 10.38
CA GLU A 122 16.68 -23.06 9.04
C GLU A 122 16.23 -24.52 8.83
N SER A 123 16.48 -25.39 9.82
CA SER A 123 16.05 -26.80 9.75
C SER A 123 14.53 -26.97 9.72
N VAL A 124 13.77 -26.08 10.38
CA VAL A 124 12.30 -26.09 10.42
C VAL A 124 11.72 -25.56 9.11
N VAL A 125 12.29 -24.49 8.60
CA VAL A 125 11.84 -23.79 7.38
C VAL A 125 12.29 -24.53 6.11
N GLY A 126 13.46 -25.16 6.15
CA GLY A 126 14.08 -25.85 5.03
C GLY A 126 14.88 -24.95 4.09
N HIS A 127 15.03 -23.66 4.42
CA HIS A 127 15.72 -22.67 3.61
C HIS A 127 16.48 -21.65 4.47
N LYS A 128 17.55 -21.08 3.89
CA LYS A 128 18.30 -19.97 4.50
C LYS A 128 17.58 -18.64 4.28
N LEU A 129 17.79 -17.69 5.18
CA LEU A 129 17.23 -16.33 5.03
C LEU A 129 17.66 -15.65 3.73
N SER A 130 18.90 -15.88 3.28
CA SER A 130 19.42 -15.35 2.00
C SER A 130 18.65 -15.82 0.76
N GLU A 131 17.92 -16.94 0.89
CA GLU A 131 17.08 -17.53 -0.17
C GLU A 131 15.65 -17.03 -0.13
N MET A 132 15.31 -16.09 0.78
CA MET A 132 13.94 -15.69 1.04
C MET A 132 13.70 -14.21 0.69
N TYR A 133 12.43 -13.85 0.48
CA TYR A 133 11.98 -12.49 0.27
C TYR A 133 10.79 -12.15 1.17
N HIS A 134 10.55 -10.87 1.40
CA HIS A 134 9.42 -10.38 2.18
C HIS A 134 8.20 -10.07 1.31
N ASN A 135 7.02 -10.37 1.84
CA ASN A 135 5.76 -9.82 1.36
C ASN A 135 5.30 -8.67 2.27
N PRO A 136 4.63 -7.64 1.72
CA PRO A 136 4.34 -7.41 0.30
C PRO A 136 5.60 -7.10 -0.53
N ILE A 137 5.63 -7.56 -1.77
CA ILE A 137 6.70 -7.25 -2.73
C ILE A 137 6.66 -5.80 -3.21
N ARG A 138 5.49 -5.14 -3.10
CA ARG A 138 5.32 -3.71 -3.35
C ARG A 138 4.58 -3.08 -2.18
N THR A 139 5.29 -2.29 -1.41
CA THR A 139 4.76 -1.59 -0.23
C THR A 139 4.16 -0.23 -0.61
N GLY A 140 3.15 0.20 0.13
CA GLY A 140 2.37 1.39 -0.19
C GLY A 140 1.22 1.09 -1.15
N MET A 141 0.56 2.12 -1.66
CA MET A 141 -0.63 1.98 -2.51
C MET A 141 -0.31 1.39 -3.90
N TYR A 142 -0.32 0.07 -3.98
CA TYR A 142 -0.22 -0.72 -5.20
C TYR A 142 -1.31 -1.80 -5.22
N PRO A 143 -2.60 -1.41 -5.27
CA PRO A 143 -3.71 -2.36 -5.23
C PRO A 143 -3.97 -3.00 -6.58
N ASP A 144 -4.77 -4.06 -6.57
CA ASP A 144 -5.34 -4.72 -7.75
C ASP A 144 -4.28 -5.07 -8.80
N PRO A 145 -3.22 -5.84 -8.44
CA PRO A 145 -2.14 -6.14 -9.37
C PRO A 145 -2.62 -7.04 -10.50
N SER A 146 -2.22 -6.72 -11.72
CA SER A 146 -2.29 -7.61 -12.87
C SER A 146 -0.94 -7.72 -13.52
N ILE A 147 -0.55 -8.92 -13.91
CA ILE A 147 0.79 -9.26 -14.38
C ILE A 147 0.74 -9.99 -15.72
N VAL A 148 1.75 -9.74 -16.54
CA VAL A 148 2.03 -10.50 -17.76
C VAL A 148 3.53 -10.77 -17.87
N ARG A 149 3.89 -11.96 -18.35
CA ARG A 149 5.27 -12.30 -18.71
C ARG A 149 5.43 -12.23 -20.23
N VAL A 150 6.52 -11.59 -20.66
CA VAL A 150 6.96 -11.58 -22.06
C VAL A 150 8.42 -12.01 -22.08
N GLU A 151 8.69 -13.18 -22.59
CA GLU A 151 10.01 -13.85 -22.53
C GLU A 151 10.49 -13.99 -21.07
N ASP A 152 11.57 -13.28 -20.69
CA ASP A 152 12.17 -13.30 -19.35
C ASP A 152 11.83 -12.04 -18.54
N ASP A 153 10.88 -11.25 -19.01
CA ASP A 153 10.46 -9.99 -18.41
C ASP A 153 9.03 -10.08 -17.88
N TYR A 154 8.80 -9.43 -16.73
CA TYR A 154 7.51 -9.35 -16.09
C TYR A 154 7.05 -7.90 -16.03
N TYR A 155 5.78 -7.67 -16.39
CA TYR A 155 5.16 -6.35 -16.37
C TYR A 155 3.90 -6.40 -15.52
N MET A 156 3.72 -5.38 -14.69
CA MET A 156 2.60 -5.27 -13.76
C MET A 156 1.93 -3.91 -13.86
N VAL A 157 0.62 -3.90 -13.74
CA VAL A 157 -0.19 -2.69 -13.59
C VAL A 157 -0.95 -2.72 -12.27
N ASN A 158 -1.24 -1.54 -11.73
CA ASN A 158 -2.01 -1.35 -10.50
C ASN A 158 -3.01 -0.21 -10.66
N SER A 159 -4.07 -0.19 -9.86
CA SER A 159 -5.04 0.91 -9.82
C SER A 159 -4.40 2.24 -9.46
N SER A 160 -4.83 3.31 -10.11
CA SER A 160 -4.35 4.67 -9.85
C SER A 160 -5.42 5.64 -9.35
N PHE A 161 -6.70 5.29 -9.43
CA PHE A 161 -7.81 6.14 -9.01
C PHE A 161 -7.77 7.53 -9.64
N ILE A 162 -7.85 8.57 -8.84
CA ILE A 162 -7.77 9.97 -9.31
C ILE A 162 -6.33 10.44 -9.57
N PHE A 163 -5.33 9.61 -9.32
CA PHE A 163 -3.94 10.04 -9.44
C PHE A 163 -3.44 10.00 -10.88
N TYR A 164 -2.73 11.06 -11.25
CA TYR A 164 -2.13 11.27 -12.57
C TYR A 164 -0.58 11.30 -12.46
N PRO A 165 0.15 10.69 -13.39
CA PRO A 165 -0.29 9.92 -14.56
C PRO A 165 -1.03 8.64 -14.18
N CYS A 166 -1.89 8.12 -15.08
CA CYS A 166 -2.84 7.06 -14.73
C CYS A 166 -2.28 5.67 -15.05
N ILE A 167 -2.53 4.74 -14.13
CA ILE A 167 -2.22 3.31 -14.25
C ILE A 167 -0.72 3.08 -14.44
N PRO A 168 0.05 2.94 -13.35
CA PRO A 168 1.48 2.68 -13.43
C PRO A 168 1.75 1.33 -14.09
N VAL A 169 2.73 1.30 -14.97
CA VAL A 169 3.30 0.10 -15.56
C VAL A 169 4.66 -0.12 -14.96
N SER A 170 4.85 -1.27 -14.35
CA SER A 170 6.10 -1.62 -13.66
C SER A 170 6.75 -2.84 -14.27
N HIS A 171 8.07 -2.91 -14.20
CA HIS A 171 8.91 -3.98 -14.75
C HIS A 171 9.69 -4.69 -13.66
N SER A 172 9.85 -6.01 -13.80
CA SER A 172 10.70 -6.86 -12.98
C SER A 172 11.32 -7.97 -13.80
N LYS A 173 12.48 -8.49 -13.36
CA LYS A 173 13.12 -9.71 -13.87
C LYS A 173 12.95 -10.90 -12.91
N ASP A 174 12.67 -10.65 -11.64
CA ASP A 174 12.69 -11.64 -10.55
C ASP A 174 11.37 -11.77 -9.80
N LEU A 175 10.32 -11.04 -10.20
CA LEU A 175 9.01 -10.96 -9.55
C LEU A 175 9.00 -10.25 -8.19
N ILE A 176 10.16 -9.94 -7.61
CA ILE A 176 10.30 -9.35 -6.26
C ILE A 176 10.60 -7.85 -6.35
N HIS A 177 11.56 -7.47 -7.19
CA HIS A 177 12.02 -6.10 -7.35
C HIS A 177 11.36 -5.45 -8.56
N TRP A 178 10.62 -4.38 -8.32
CA TRP A 178 9.79 -3.71 -9.32
C TRP A 178 10.15 -2.24 -9.46
N LYS A 179 10.20 -1.76 -10.70
CA LYS A 179 10.36 -0.34 -11.04
C LYS A 179 9.24 0.14 -11.94
N ILE A 180 8.68 1.31 -11.67
CA ILE A 180 7.72 1.96 -12.58
C ILE A 180 8.50 2.45 -13.80
N ILE A 181 8.13 1.96 -14.97
CA ILE A 181 8.75 2.30 -16.25
C ILE A 181 7.93 3.27 -17.10
N GLY A 182 6.66 3.46 -16.76
CA GLY A 182 5.75 4.34 -17.46
C GLY A 182 4.33 4.23 -16.93
N TYR A 183 3.39 4.78 -17.68
CA TYR A 183 1.97 4.85 -17.32
C TYR A 183 1.10 4.61 -18.56
N ALA A 184 -0.08 4.05 -18.35
CA ALA A 184 -1.01 3.77 -19.46
C ALA A 184 -1.65 5.03 -20.05
N ILE A 185 -1.84 6.09 -19.24
CA ILE A 185 -2.37 7.37 -19.71
C ILE A 185 -1.48 8.49 -19.19
N THR A 186 -0.76 9.12 -20.10
CA THR A 186 0.16 10.23 -19.83
C THR A 186 -0.28 11.56 -20.45
N GLU A 187 -1.20 11.50 -21.43
CA GLU A 187 -1.73 12.71 -22.04
C GLU A 187 -2.81 13.32 -21.13
N PRO A 188 -2.63 14.56 -20.67
CA PRO A 188 -3.58 15.23 -19.77
C PRO A 188 -5.03 15.22 -20.28
N GLU A 189 -5.21 15.42 -21.58
CA GLU A 189 -6.52 15.46 -22.23
C GLU A 189 -7.27 14.12 -22.18
N TRP A 190 -6.54 13.00 -22.03
CA TRP A 190 -7.12 11.66 -22.00
C TRP A 190 -7.39 11.14 -20.60
N ALA A 191 -6.79 11.76 -19.59
CA ALA A 191 -6.89 11.30 -18.20
C ALA A 191 -8.32 11.42 -17.64
N ALA A 192 -9.05 12.47 -18.01
CA ALA A 192 -10.46 12.70 -17.65
C ALA A 192 -10.73 12.57 -16.14
N LEU A 193 -9.84 13.13 -15.30
CA LEU A 193 -9.91 13.03 -13.83
C LEU A 193 -10.51 14.26 -13.16
N ASP A 194 -10.72 15.35 -13.92
CA ASP A 194 -11.27 16.58 -13.38
C ASP A 194 -12.65 16.33 -12.77
N ASP A 195 -12.93 16.96 -11.65
CA ASP A 195 -14.18 16.86 -10.89
C ASP A 195 -14.55 15.45 -10.37
N LEU A 196 -13.63 14.48 -10.41
CA LEU A 196 -13.83 13.18 -9.78
C LEU A 196 -13.50 13.23 -8.29
N GLU A 197 -14.40 12.66 -7.48
CA GLU A 197 -14.18 12.45 -6.04
C GLU A 197 -12.98 11.54 -5.77
N GLY A 198 -12.31 11.74 -4.64
CA GLY A 198 -11.30 10.81 -4.15
C GLY A 198 -11.81 9.36 -4.14
N GLY A 199 -10.97 8.40 -4.54
CA GLY A 199 -11.36 7.00 -4.70
C GLY A 199 -12.14 6.67 -5.98
N ARG A 200 -12.36 7.62 -6.87
CA ARG A 200 -12.86 7.43 -8.24
C ARG A 200 -11.69 7.35 -9.24
N GLY A 201 -11.97 7.37 -10.52
CA GLY A 201 -10.97 7.31 -11.59
C GLY A 201 -10.69 5.90 -12.08
N TYR A 202 -9.43 5.50 -12.20
CA TYR A 202 -9.05 4.23 -12.82
C TYR A 202 -8.88 3.11 -11.80
N TRP A 203 -9.74 2.10 -11.89
CA TRP A 203 -9.82 0.93 -11.01
C TRP A 203 -9.37 -0.34 -11.69
N ALA A 204 -8.70 -1.22 -10.93
CA ALA A 204 -8.41 -2.61 -11.25
C ALA A 204 -8.04 -2.84 -12.72
N PRO A 205 -6.85 -2.37 -13.15
CA PRO A 205 -6.39 -2.59 -14.50
C PRO A 205 -5.98 -4.04 -14.74
N ASP A 206 -6.06 -4.47 -15.99
CA ASP A 206 -5.45 -5.71 -16.46
C ASP A 206 -4.44 -5.41 -17.58
N ILE A 207 -3.31 -6.13 -17.56
CA ILE A 207 -2.32 -6.10 -18.62
C ILE A 207 -2.26 -7.45 -19.32
N SER A 208 -2.26 -7.43 -20.64
CA SER A 208 -2.07 -8.60 -21.49
C SER A 208 -1.13 -8.30 -22.65
N TYR A 209 -0.54 -9.35 -23.22
CA TYR A 209 0.34 -9.25 -24.38
C TYR A 209 -0.18 -10.16 -25.50
N TYR A 210 -0.36 -9.61 -26.68
CA TYR A 210 -0.90 -10.33 -27.82
C TYR A 210 -0.34 -9.83 -29.14
N LYS A 211 0.21 -10.74 -29.96
CA LYS A 211 0.77 -10.44 -31.28
C LYS A 211 1.75 -9.24 -31.28
N GLY A 212 2.66 -9.21 -30.32
CA GLY A 212 3.69 -8.18 -30.23
C GLY A 212 3.24 -6.85 -29.59
N ARG A 213 2.05 -6.76 -29.03
CA ARG A 213 1.53 -5.55 -28.39
C ARG A 213 1.06 -5.79 -26.95
N PHE A 214 1.29 -4.79 -26.11
CA PHE A 214 0.70 -4.70 -24.77
C PHE A 214 -0.67 -4.05 -24.87
N TYR A 215 -1.62 -4.61 -24.12
CA TYR A 215 -2.98 -4.08 -23.95
C TYR A 215 -3.22 -3.90 -22.47
N ILE A 216 -3.70 -2.71 -22.10
CA ILE A 216 -4.11 -2.41 -20.72
C ILE A 216 -5.58 -2.00 -20.78
N THR A 217 -6.38 -2.65 -19.95
CA THR A 217 -7.78 -2.28 -19.73
C THR A 217 -7.98 -1.92 -18.27
N ALA A 218 -8.93 -1.06 -17.97
CA ALA A 218 -9.30 -0.67 -16.60
C ALA A 218 -10.75 -0.17 -16.57
N THR A 219 -11.35 -0.17 -15.38
CA THR A 219 -12.61 0.52 -15.16
C THR A 219 -12.36 2.01 -14.96
N TYR A 220 -12.99 2.83 -15.77
CA TYR A 220 -13.11 4.27 -15.54
C TYR A 220 -14.35 4.53 -14.68
N ARG A 221 -14.12 4.84 -13.41
CA ARG A 221 -15.16 5.02 -12.39
C ARG A 221 -15.45 6.49 -12.19
N LEU A 222 -16.63 6.91 -12.63
CA LEU A 222 -17.17 8.26 -12.46
C LEU A 222 -17.78 8.45 -11.06
N ASN A 223 -18.18 9.66 -10.74
CA ASN A 223 -19.01 9.95 -9.55
C ASN A 223 -20.40 9.33 -9.68
N ASP A 224 -21.08 9.11 -8.55
CA ASP A 224 -22.41 8.49 -8.49
C ASP A 224 -23.55 9.49 -8.83
N THR A 225 -23.31 10.43 -9.74
CA THR A 225 -24.25 11.53 -10.06
C THR A 225 -25.05 11.34 -11.33
N GLY A 226 -24.85 10.24 -12.05
CA GLY A 226 -25.50 9.95 -13.32
C GLY A 226 -26.05 8.54 -13.42
N ASN A 227 -26.69 8.23 -14.54
CA ASN A 227 -27.21 6.88 -14.81
C ASN A 227 -26.11 5.90 -15.21
N VAL A 228 -24.98 6.39 -15.72
CA VAL A 228 -23.80 5.61 -16.11
C VAL A 228 -22.58 6.20 -15.40
N TYR A 229 -21.97 5.41 -14.53
CA TYR A 229 -20.82 5.82 -13.74
C TYR A 229 -19.66 4.82 -13.76
N ARG A 230 -19.75 3.79 -14.60
CA ARG A 230 -18.70 2.79 -14.86
C ARG A 230 -18.62 2.53 -16.35
N LYS A 231 -17.43 2.66 -16.90
CA LYS A 231 -17.09 2.29 -18.28
C LYS A 231 -15.76 1.58 -18.28
N GLN A 232 -15.45 0.84 -19.31
CA GLN A 232 -14.15 0.22 -19.47
C GLN A 232 -13.33 0.99 -20.49
N ILE A 233 -12.03 1.04 -20.29
CA ILE A 233 -11.09 1.60 -21.28
C ILE A 233 -10.13 0.53 -21.75
N VAL A 234 -9.64 0.66 -22.98
CA VAL A 234 -8.54 -0.14 -23.51
C VAL A 234 -7.53 0.79 -24.16
N VAL A 235 -6.26 0.61 -23.80
CA VAL A 235 -5.12 1.26 -24.46
C VAL A 235 -4.13 0.20 -24.90
N SER A 236 -3.33 0.49 -25.91
CA SER A 236 -2.30 -0.45 -26.41
C SER A 236 -1.01 0.24 -26.81
N SER A 237 0.10 -0.48 -26.74
CA SER A 237 1.43 -0.03 -27.14
C SER A 237 2.30 -1.19 -27.61
N ASP A 238 3.26 -0.91 -28.48
CA ASP A 238 4.28 -1.88 -28.88
C ASP A 238 5.38 -2.03 -27.81
N LYS A 239 5.46 -1.06 -26.87
CA LYS A 239 6.45 -1.03 -25.79
C LYS A 239 5.75 -1.02 -24.43
N PRO A 240 6.28 -1.73 -23.44
CA PRO A 240 5.66 -1.78 -22.10
C PRO A 240 5.63 -0.42 -21.40
N GLU A 241 6.63 0.43 -21.59
CA GLU A 241 6.70 1.78 -21.04
C GLU A 241 5.79 2.79 -21.76
N GLY A 242 5.25 2.42 -22.90
CA GLY A 242 4.45 3.31 -23.75
C GLY A 242 5.27 4.02 -24.85
N PRO A 243 4.74 5.11 -25.48
CA PRO A 243 3.43 5.67 -25.18
C PRO A 243 2.27 4.76 -25.59
N TYR A 244 1.24 4.75 -24.80
CA TYR A 244 0.01 4.02 -25.09
C TYR A 244 -0.94 4.85 -25.95
N SER A 245 -1.82 4.16 -26.68
CA SER A 245 -2.84 4.77 -27.52
C SER A 245 -3.84 5.58 -26.69
N LYS A 246 -4.59 6.46 -27.37
CA LYS A 246 -5.79 7.07 -26.78
C LYS A 246 -6.73 5.98 -26.29
N PRO A 247 -7.34 6.13 -25.09
CA PRO A 247 -8.28 5.16 -24.56
C PRO A 247 -9.49 4.94 -25.48
N ALA A 248 -9.68 3.68 -25.90
CA ALA A 248 -10.93 3.24 -26.48
C ALA A 248 -11.93 2.95 -25.38
N ILE A 249 -13.17 3.40 -25.51
CA ILE A 249 -14.23 3.23 -24.52
C ILE A 249 -15.08 2.02 -24.90
N ILE A 250 -15.23 1.11 -23.94
CA ILE A 250 -16.18 -0.01 -23.99
C ILE A 250 -17.31 0.30 -22.99
N ASP A 251 -18.50 0.53 -23.55
CA ASP A 251 -19.67 1.01 -22.80
C ASP A 251 -20.46 -0.18 -22.19
N GLU A 252 -19.78 -1.03 -21.44
CA GLU A 252 -20.35 -2.13 -20.67
C GLU A 252 -20.22 -1.84 -19.18
N ASP A 253 -21.33 -1.89 -18.44
CA ASP A 253 -21.34 -1.65 -17.00
C ASP A 253 -20.69 -2.80 -16.23
N GLY A 254 -19.89 -2.47 -15.24
CA GLY A 254 -19.18 -3.41 -14.39
C GLY A 254 -17.84 -2.87 -13.96
N ILE A 255 -17.09 -3.69 -13.22
CA ILE A 255 -15.71 -3.40 -12.78
C ILE A 255 -14.79 -4.58 -13.06
N ASP A 256 -13.50 -4.33 -12.89
CA ASP A 256 -12.43 -5.33 -12.95
C ASP A 256 -12.34 -6.02 -14.33
N PRO A 257 -12.18 -5.25 -15.42
CA PRO A 257 -12.03 -5.85 -16.74
C PRO A 257 -10.73 -6.63 -16.85
N SER A 258 -10.78 -7.76 -17.54
CA SER A 258 -9.57 -8.47 -17.98
C SER A 258 -9.73 -8.94 -19.42
N ILE A 259 -8.62 -9.01 -20.15
CA ILE A 259 -8.61 -9.49 -21.53
C ILE A 259 -8.07 -10.91 -21.59
N PHE A 260 -8.85 -11.80 -22.18
CA PHE A 260 -8.47 -13.18 -22.46
C PHE A 260 -8.35 -13.37 -23.99
N ASN A 261 -7.23 -13.89 -24.43
CA ASN A 261 -6.97 -14.22 -25.83
C ASN A 261 -6.97 -15.75 -25.96
N ASP A 262 -7.96 -16.31 -26.66
CA ASP A 262 -8.06 -17.77 -26.85
C ASP A 262 -7.19 -18.26 -28.02
N ASP A 263 -6.92 -19.56 -28.04
CA ASP A 263 -6.04 -20.18 -29.06
C ASP A 263 -6.63 -20.12 -30.47
N ASP A 264 -7.94 -19.95 -30.61
CA ASP A 264 -8.64 -19.79 -31.90
C ASP A 264 -8.51 -18.36 -32.48
N GLY A 265 -7.79 -17.46 -31.76
CA GLY A 265 -7.56 -16.07 -32.14
C GLY A 265 -8.69 -15.11 -31.73
N ARG A 266 -9.74 -15.59 -31.10
CA ARG A 266 -10.77 -14.73 -30.54
C ARG A 266 -10.30 -14.07 -29.25
N ARG A 267 -10.78 -12.88 -29.04
CA ARG A 267 -10.43 -12.04 -27.89
C ARG A 267 -11.68 -11.72 -27.08
N TYR A 268 -11.55 -11.81 -25.78
CA TYR A 268 -12.68 -11.63 -24.86
C TYR A 268 -12.32 -10.66 -23.74
N MET A 269 -13.32 -9.92 -23.25
CA MET A 269 -13.25 -9.18 -22.00
C MET A 269 -14.14 -9.85 -20.96
N LEU A 270 -13.59 -9.98 -19.75
CA LEU A 270 -14.35 -10.41 -18.58
C LEU A 270 -14.61 -9.21 -17.69
N LEU A 271 -15.75 -9.21 -17.01
CA LEU A 271 -16.19 -8.20 -16.03
C LEU A 271 -16.90 -8.85 -14.87
N ASN A 272 -17.00 -8.17 -13.73
CA ASN A 272 -17.95 -8.54 -12.68
C ASN A 272 -19.40 -8.15 -13.13
N ARG A 273 -20.49 -8.58 -12.48
CA ARG A 273 -20.57 -9.34 -11.23
C ARG A 273 -20.48 -10.83 -11.53
N GLY A 274 -19.79 -11.54 -10.67
CA GLY A 274 -19.31 -12.85 -11.05
C GLY A 274 -18.26 -12.67 -12.16
N ALA A 275 -18.21 -13.63 -13.07
CA ALA A 275 -17.47 -13.49 -14.32
C ALA A 275 -18.47 -13.45 -15.48
N ARG A 276 -18.67 -12.29 -16.07
CA ARG A 276 -19.35 -12.11 -17.35
C ARG A 276 -18.33 -12.00 -18.46
N ILE A 277 -18.62 -12.46 -19.63
CA ILE A 277 -17.74 -12.46 -20.78
C ILE A 277 -18.45 -11.95 -22.03
N PHE A 278 -17.72 -11.22 -22.87
CA PHE A 278 -18.12 -10.83 -24.21
C PHE A 278 -16.92 -10.79 -25.14
N GLU A 279 -17.17 -10.95 -26.44
CA GLU A 279 -16.14 -10.93 -27.46
C GLU A 279 -15.77 -9.52 -27.85
N LEU A 280 -14.46 -9.28 -28.06
CA LEU A 280 -13.88 -8.05 -28.58
C LEU A 280 -13.48 -8.23 -30.04
N ASN A 281 -13.44 -7.13 -30.78
CA ASN A 281 -12.81 -7.10 -32.10
C ASN A 281 -11.27 -7.35 -32.03
N GLU A 282 -10.63 -7.50 -33.18
CA GLU A 282 -9.21 -7.91 -33.25
C GLU A 282 -8.25 -6.97 -32.49
N ASP A 283 -8.46 -5.67 -32.53
CA ASP A 283 -7.63 -4.68 -31.82
C ASP A 283 -8.12 -4.36 -30.38
N ALA A 284 -9.10 -5.11 -29.89
CA ALA A 284 -9.70 -4.99 -28.56
C ALA A 284 -10.31 -3.62 -28.25
N THR A 285 -10.69 -2.85 -29.28
CA THR A 285 -11.25 -1.49 -29.10
C THR A 285 -12.77 -1.45 -29.06
N LYS A 286 -13.44 -2.57 -29.40
CA LYS A 286 -14.90 -2.66 -29.47
C LYS A 286 -15.42 -3.99 -28.97
N GLN A 287 -16.54 -3.94 -28.27
CA GLN A 287 -17.37 -5.08 -27.95
C GLN A 287 -18.16 -5.50 -29.22
N ILE A 288 -18.12 -6.79 -29.57
CA ILE A 288 -18.82 -7.33 -30.74
C ILE A 288 -19.86 -8.42 -30.41
N SER A 289 -19.98 -8.81 -29.14
CA SER A 289 -21.04 -9.68 -28.67
C SER A 289 -21.68 -9.17 -27.38
N LYS A 290 -22.85 -9.69 -27.03
CA LYS A 290 -23.48 -9.41 -25.75
C LYS A 290 -22.71 -10.08 -24.60
N ALA A 291 -22.73 -9.45 -23.42
CA ALA A 291 -22.17 -10.04 -22.23
C ALA A 291 -23.03 -11.23 -21.73
N GLU A 292 -22.36 -12.32 -21.41
CA GLU A 292 -22.96 -13.56 -20.88
C GLU A 292 -22.31 -13.89 -19.53
N LEU A 293 -23.06 -14.44 -18.61
CA LEU A 293 -22.54 -14.92 -17.33
C LEU A 293 -21.87 -16.29 -17.54
N LEU A 294 -20.59 -16.42 -17.17
CA LEU A 294 -19.87 -17.68 -17.09
C LEU A 294 -20.12 -18.38 -15.75
N PHE A 295 -19.87 -17.67 -14.67
CA PHE A 295 -19.96 -18.21 -13.31
C PHE A 295 -20.15 -17.06 -12.30
N TYR A 296 -20.92 -17.30 -11.24
CA TYR A 296 -21.23 -16.28 -10.24
C TYR A 296 -20.47 -16.46 -8.92
N GLY A 297 -19.27 -17.01 -8.99
CA GLY A 297 -18.45 -17.25 -7.81
C GLY A 297 -18.79 -18.52 -7.03
N ASP A 298 -17.89 -18.93 -6.16
CA ASP A 298 -18.02 -20.14 -5.36
C ASP A 298 -19.00 -19.93 -4.19
N ASN A 299 -18.79 -18.91 -3.35
CA ASN A 299 -19.69 -18.60 -2.23
C ASN A 299 -20.64 -17.40 -2.49
N LYS A 300 -20.55 -16.82 -3.65
CA LYS A 300 -21.45 -15.78 -4.16
C LYS A 300 -21.44 -14.46 -3.39
N ARG A 301 -20.41 -14.21 -2.57
CA ARG A 301 -20.26 -12.94 -1.87
C ARG A 301 -19.35 -11.98 -2.66
N ALA A 302 -19.96 -11.02 -3.34
CA ALA A 302 -19.30 -10.00 -4.14
C ALA A 302 -18.20 -10.56 -5.07
N PRO A 303 -18.52 -11.53 -5.96
CA PRO A 303 -17.53 -12.07 -6.89
C PRO A 303 -17.13 -11.01 -7.91
N GLU A 304 -15.82 -10.79 -8.02
CA GLU A 304 -15.20 -9.74 -8.84
C GLU A 304 -13.78 -10.18 -9.27
N GLY A 305 -13.04 -9.32 -9.99
CA GLY A 305 -11.67 -9.59 -10.38
C GLY A 305 -11.49 -10.83 -11.26
N PRO A 306 -12.36 -11.10 -12.26
CA PRO A 306 -12.30 -12.33 -13.02
C PRO A 306 -11.07 -12.36 -13.96
N HIS A 307 -10.29 -13.46 -13.92
CA HIS A 307 -9.21 -13.75 -14.84
C HIS A 307 -9.32 -15.17 -15.37
N LEU A 308 -9.13 -15.37 -16.67
CA LEU A 308 -9.07 -16.68 -17.29
C LEU A 308 -7.62 -17.10 -17.59
N LEU A 309 -7.33 -18.36 -17.32
CA LEU A 309 -6.11 -19.05 -17.68
C LEU A 309 -6.48 -20.35 -18.41
N LYS A 310 -5.92 -20.59 -19.60
CA LYS A 310 -6.07 -21.87 -20.29
C LYS A 310 -4.85 -22.74 -20.00
N LYS A 311 -5.08 -23.93 -19.44
CA LYS A 311 -4.02 -24.89 -19.10
C LYS A 311 -4.55 -26.32 -19.13
N ASP A 312 -3.79 -27.22 -19.74
CA ASP A 312 -4.08 -28.68 -19.79
C ASP A 312 -5.52 -29.01 -20.24
N GLY A 313 -6.03 -28.25 -21.23
CA GLY A 313 -7.37 -28.43 -21.80
C GLY A 313 -8.52 -27.95 -20.90
N TYR A 314 -8.22 -27.16 -19.88
CA TYR A 314 -9.20 -26.47 -19.05
C TYR A 314 -9.07 -24.95 -19.17
N TYR A 315 -10.19 -24.26 -19.01
CA TYR A 315 -10.27 -22.84 -18.71
C TYR A 315 -10.42 -22.69 -17.21
N TYR A 316 -9.42 -22.13 -16.54
CA TYR A 316 -9.46 -21.82 -15.12
C TYR A 316 -9.90 -20.37 -14.95
N LEU A 317 -10.94 -20.16 -14.17
CA LEU A 317 -11.49 -18.86 -13.85
C LEU A 317 -11.16 -18.51 -12.40
N PHE A 318 -10.32 -17.50 -12.23
CA PHE A 318 -9.99 -16.95 -10.91
C PHE A 318 -10.89 -15.78 -10.62
N GLU A 319 -11.41 -15.72 -9.39
CA GLU A 319 -12.27 -14.63 -8.92
C GLU A 319 -11.82 -14.16 -7.53
N ALA A 320 -12.07 -12.90 -7.23
CA ALA A 320 -12.01 -12.36 -5.88
C ALA A 320 -13.40 -12.40 -5.27
N GLU A 321 -13.51 -12.89 -4.03
CA GLU A 321 -14.77 -12.93 -3.31
C GLU A 321 -14.63 -12.35 -1.90
N GLY A 322 -15.73 -11.95 -1.31
CA GLY A 322 -15.79 -11.42 0.04
C GLY A 322 -15.70 -9.89 0.16
N GLY A 323 -15.37 -9.20 -0.92
CA GLY A 323 -15.08 -7.75 -0.92
C GLY A 323 -13.73 -7.43 -0.29
N THR A 324 -13.19 -6.25 -0.60
CA THR A 324 -11.83 -5.83 -0.22
C THR A 324 -11.68 -5.48 1.27
N GLY A 325 -12.02 -6.39 2.15
CA GLY A 325 -11.94 -6.27 3.61
C GLY A 325 -11.39 -7.55 4.24
N PRO A 326 -11.57 -7.78 5.56
CA PRO A 326 -11.04 -8.97 6.27
C PRO A 326 -11.62 -10.27 5.75
N GLY A 327 -12.46 -10.47 4.97
CA GLY A 327 -12.94 -11.73 4.39
C GLY A 327 -12.55 -11.95 2.94
N HIS A 328 -11.76 -11.04 2.37
CA HIS A 328 -11.31 -11.11 0.98
C HIS A 328 -10.50 -12.37 0.70
N ARG A 329 -10.71 -12.97 -0.47
CA ARG A 329 -10.15 -14.27 -0.82
C ARG A 329 -10.06 -14.44 -2.34
N ILE A 330 -9.29 -15.45 -2.77
CA ILE A 330 -9.24 -15.89 -4.16
C ILE A 330 -9.89 -17.25 -4.25
N THR A 331 -10.84 -17.39 -5.18
CA THR A 331 -11.47 -18.66 -5.55
C THR A 331 -11.15 -19.00 -7.00
N VAL A 332 -11.23 -20.25 -7.35
CA VAL A 332 -11.02 -20.72 -8.71
C VAL A 332 -12.08 -21.77 -9.08
N SER A 333 -12.51 -21.72 -10.31
CA SER A 333 -13.37 -22.74 -10.96
C SER A 333 -12.78 -23.09 -12.33
N ARG A 334 -13.18 -24.21 -12.92
CA ARG A 334 -12.69 -24.60 -14.25
C ARG A 334 -13.78 -25.25 -15.11
N SER A 335 -13.58 -25.16 -16.41
CA SER A 335 -14.43 -25.83 -17.41
C SER A 335 -13.58 -26.34 -18.57
N ARG A 336 -14.06 -27.39 -19.26
CA ARG A 336 -13.44 -27.87 -20.51
C ARG A 336 -13.75 -26.96 -21.69
N GLU A 337 -14.79 -26.18 -21.63
CA GLU A 337 -15.24 -25.27 -22.67
C GLU A 337 -15.31 -23.85 -22.10
N LEU A 338 -14.94 -22.85 -22.92
CA LEU A 338 -14.93 -21.45 -22.49
C LEU A 338 -16.28 -21.02 -21.91
N LYS A 339 -17.37 -21.38 -22.58
CA LYS A 339 -18.74 -21.09 -22.17
C LYS A 339 -19.46 -22.34 -21.63
N GLY A 340 -18.71 -23.29 -21.07
CA GLY A 340 -19.22 -24.49 -20.46
C GLY A 340 -19.66 -24.34 -19.02
N ILE A 341 -19.83 -25.45 -18.35
CA ILE A 341 -20.15 -25.50 -16.92
C ILE A 341 -18.84 -25.42 -16.14
N TYR A 342 -18.71 -24.38 -15.32
CA TYR A 342 -17.58 -24.20 -14.42
C TYR A 342 -17.81 -24.95 -13.11
N GLU A 343 -16.92 -25.86 -12.76
CA GLU A 343 -16.90 -26.55 -11.47
C GLU A 343 -15.99 -25.79 -10.50
N PRO A 344 -16.44 -25.49 -9.27
CA PRO A 344 -15.60 -24.84 -8.27
C PRO A 344 -14.51 -25.78 -7.76
N CYS A 345 -13.36 -25.22 -7.43
CA CYS A 345 -12.25 -25.95 -6.82
C CYS A 345 -12.67 -26.48 -5.44
N PRO A 346 -12.43 -27.78 -5.14
CA PRO A 346 -12.75 -28.34 -3.83
C PRO A 346 -11.90 -27.77 -2.68
N TYR A 347 -10.79 -27.08 -3.01
CA TYR A 347 -9.89 -26.46 -2.05
C TYR A 347 -10.17 -24.96 -1.84
N ASN A 348 -11.21 -24.40 -2.45
CA ASN A 348 -11.55 -22.99 -2.30
C ASN A 348 -11.82 -22.59 -0.83
N PRO A 349 -11.42 -21.39 -0.41
CA PRO A 349 -10.61 -20.43 -1.17
C PRO A 349 -9.15 -20.87 -1.27
N ILE A 350 -8.55 -20.70 -2.45
CA ILE A 350 -7.15 -21.09 -2.68
C ILE A 350 -6.14 -20.12 -2.05
N MET A 351 -6.58 -18.91 -1.69
CA MET A 351 -5.86 -17.92 -0.90
C MET A 351 -6.84 -17.15 -0.01
N ARG A 352 -6.53 -17.06 1.26
CA ARG A 352 -7.22 -16.23 2.25
C ARG A 352 -6.35 -16.10 3.50
N GLN A 353 -6.42 -14.96 4.20
CA GLN A 353 -5.93 -14.88 5.57
C GLN A 353 -6.97 -15.44 6.54
N ASN A 354 -6.63 -16.53 7.21
CA ASN A 354 -7.52 -17.20 8.17
C ASN A 354 -7.26 -16.75 9.62
N ASN A 355 -6.09 -16.17 9.90
CA ASN A 355 -5.75 -15.67 11.21
C ASN A 355 -5.97 -14.14 11.28
N PRO A 356 -6.95 -13.65 12.06
CA PRO A 356 -7.22 -12.21 12.18
C PRO A 356 -6.12 -11.45 12.91
N ASP A 357 -5.21 -12.14 13.60
CA ASP A 357 -4.13 -11.53 14.38
C ASP A 357 -2.86 -11.29 13.54
N GLU A 358 -2.75 -11.93 12.36
CA GLU A 358 -1.63 -11.69 11.45
C GLU A 358 -1.70 -10.29 10.83
N ILE A 359 -0.53 -9.73 10.53
CA ILE A 359 -0.45 -8.36 9.99
C ILE A 359 -0.96 -8.24 8.56
N ILE A 360 -0.72 -9.26 7.72
CA ILE A 360 -1.15 -9.26 6.33
C ILE A 360 -2.60 -9.75 6.25
N GLN A 361 -3.49 -8.86 5.85
CA GLN A 361 -4.92 -9.08 5.75
C GLN A 361 -5.45 -8.72 4.35
N ARG A 362 -6.74 -8.85 4.09
CA ARG A 362 -7.45 -8.38 2.87
C ARG A 362 -6.99 -9.07 1.59
N CYS A 363 -6.49 -10.31 1.65
CA CYS A 363 -5.85 -11.01 0.53
C CYS A 363 -6.86 -11.47 -0.52
N GLY A 364 -6.77 -10.91 -1.71
CA GLY A 364 -7.66 -11.25 -2.82
C GLY A 364 -7.26 -10.60 -4.14
N HIS A 365 -8.10 -10.69 -5.13
CA HIS A 365 -7.93 -10.11 -6.46
C HIS A 365 -6.56 -10.49 -7.06
N GLY A 366 -6.36 -11.80 -7.26
CA GLY A 366 -5.10 -12.34 -7.73
C GLY A 366 -5.10 -12.69 -9.21
N LYS A 367 -3.93 -12.64 -9.80
CA LYS A 367 -3.66 -13.13 -11.15
C LYS A 367 -2.46 -14.06 -11.17
N PRO A 368 -2.58 -15.28 -11.74
CA PRO A 368 -1.47 -16.22 -11.85
C PRO A 368 -0.50 -15.80 -12.95
N VAL A 369 0.77 -16.15 -12.77
CA VAL A 369 1.83 -16.01 -13.78
C VAL A 369 2.73 -17.24 -13.75
N GLN A 370 3.13 -17.71 -14.93
CA GLN A 370 4.14 -18.75 -15.09
C GLN A 370 5.50 -18.14 -15.40
N THR A 371 6.54 -18.57 -14.70
CA THR A 371 7.91 -18.18 -14.98
C THR A 371 8.45 -18.89 -16.22
N GLN A 372 9.57 -18.40 -16.77
CA GLN A 372 10.28 -19.07 -17.85
C GLN A 372 10.79 -20.47 -17.48
N ASN A 373 10.96 -20.73 -16.17
CA ASN A 373 11.40 -22.05 -15.66
C ASN A 373 10.21 -23.01 -15.46
N GLY A 374 8.98 -22.55 -15.66
CA GLY A 374 7.76 -23.35 -15.52
C GLY A 374 7.09 -23.26 -14.14
N ASP A 375 7.69 -22.58 -13.18
CA ASP A 375 7.09 -22.35 -11.87
C ASP A 375 5.93 -21.39 -11.95
N TRP A 376 4.99 -21.47 -10.99
CA TRP A 376 3.81 -20.65 -10.97
C TRP A 376 3.73 -19.80 -9.71
N TYR A 377 3.32 -18.56 -9.89
CA TYR A 377 3.13 -17.59 -8.80
C TYR A 377 1.79 -16.87 -8.95
N MET A 378 1.25 -16.43 -7.81
CA MET A 378 0.07 -15.57 -7.72
C MET A 378 0.50 -14.20 -7.21
N VAL A 379 0.27 -13.13 -8.00
CA VAL A 379 0.24 -11.77 -7.48
C VAL A 379 -1.16 -11.47 -6.98
N TYR A 380 -1.29 -10.79 -5.85
CA TYR A 380 -2.59 -10.44 -5.27
C TYR A 380 -2.47 -9.20 -4.40
N LEU A 381 -3.60 -8.52 -4.17
CA LEU A 381 -3.60 -7.42 -3.22
C LEU A 381 -3.70 -7.93 -1.78
N CYS A 382 -3.09 -7.17 -0.88
CA CYS A 382 -3.24 -7.34 0.55
C CYS A 382 -3.24 -5.97 1.25
N GLY A 383 -3.49 -5.94 2.56
CA GLY A 383 -3.34 -4.75 3.37
C GLY A 383 -2.73 -5.13 4.71
N ARG A 384 -1.68 -4.43 5.13
CA ARG A 384 -1.11 -4.60 6.46
C ARG A 384 -1.84 -3.71 7.45
N LYS A 385 -2.34 -4.30 8.52
CA LYS A 385 -3.09 -3.56 9.56
C LYS A 385 -2.20 -3.22 10.75
N ILE A 386 -2.41 -2.04 11.31
CA ILE A 386 -1.79 -1.58 12.55
C ILE A 386 -2.85 -0.97 13.49
N GLY A 387 -2.52 -0.88 14.78
CA GLY A 387 -3.46 -0.40 15.79
C GLY A 387 -4.76 -1.21 15.78
N ASP A 388 -5.90 -0.54 15.80
CA ASP A 388 -7.22 -1.16 15.78
C ASP A 388 -7.67 -1.64 14.38
N GLY A 389 -6.73 -1.99 13.51
CA GLY A 389 -7.01 -2.58 12.20
C GLY A 389 -6.91 -1.60 11.02
N TYR A 390 -6.07 -0.57 11.13
CA TYR A 390 -5.90 0.47 10.11
C TYR A 390 -4.85 0.09 9.06
N SER A 391 -5.23 0.02 7.79
CA SER A 391 -4.34 -0.21 6.65
C SER A 391 -3.83 1.11 6.08
N ILE A 392 -3.02 1.84 6.85
CA ILE A 392 -2.61 3.23 6.49
C ILE A 392 -1.79 3.30 5.20
N LEU A 393 -1.06 2.25 4.85
CA LEU A 393 -0.32 2.17 3.59
C LEU A 393 -1.23 1.92 2.37
N GLY A 394 -2.52 1.69 2.60
CA GLY A 394 -3.45 1.26 1.57
C GLY A 394 -3.33 -0.23 1.26
N ARG A 395 -3.80 -0.62 0.08
CA ARG A 395 -3.68 -1.99 -0.40
C ARG A 395 -2.36 -2.13 -1.18
N GLU A 396 -1.60 -3.15 -0.83
CA GLU A 396 -0.26 -3.44 -1.31
C GLU A 396 -0.28 -4.68 -2.22
N THR A 397 0.79 -4.96 -2.94
CA THR A 397 0.91 -6.16 -3.78
C THR A 397 1.78 -7.22 -3.10
N ALA A 398 1.27 -8.42 -3.00
CA ALA A 398 1.95 -9.61 -2.49
C ALA A 398 2.15 -10.66 -3.60
N LEU A 399 3.06 -11.60 -3.33
CA LEU A 399 3.43 -12.71 -4.22
C LEU A 399 3.57 -13.99 -3.40
N ASP A 400 2.89 -15.06 -3.83
CA ASP A 400 3.10 -16.39 -3.28
C ASP A 400 3.13 -17.47 -4.36
N PRO A 401 3.83 -18.60 -4.15
CA PRO A 401 3.91 -19.66 -5.14
C PRO A 401 2.57 -20.40 -5.27
N ILE A 402 2.31 -20.86 -6.48
CA ILE A 402 1.20 -21.77 -6.79
C ILE A 402 1.75 -23.17 -6.97
N SER A 403 1.16 -24.13 -6.27
CA SER A 403 1.32 -25.57 -6.53
C SER A 403 0.09 -26.11 -7.23
N TRP A 404 0.31 -27.06 -8.16
CA TRP A 404 -0.78 -27.76 -8.83
C TRP A 404 -0.99 -29.13 -8.19
N THR A 405 -2.21 -29.42 -7.78
CA THR A 405 -2.57 -30.72 -7.20
C THR A 405 -2.53 -31.83 -8.27
N MET A 406 -2.54 -33.08 -7.86
CA MET A 406 -2.53 -34.22 -8.80
C MET A 406 -3.77 -34.25 -9.71
N ASP A 407 -4.90 -33.73 -9.24
CA ASP A 407 -6.15 -33.59 -10.00
C ASP A 407 -6.23 -32.26 -10.75
N GLY A 408 -5.13 -31.50 -10.80
CA GLY A 408 -4.95 -30.31 -11.64
C GLY A 408 -5.56 -29.03 -11.10
N TRP A 409 -5.73 -28.88 -9.80
CA TRP A 409 -6.16 -27.61 -9.19
C TRP A 409 -5.00 -26.78 -8.69
N PRO A 410 -5.03 -25.44 -8.89
CA PRO A 410 -4.05 -24.56 -8.29
C PRO A 410 -4.36 -24.30 -6.82
N ILE A 411 -3.34 -24.31 -6.00
CA ILE A 411 -3.39 -23.85 -4.61
C ILE A 411 -2.25 -22.89 -4.34
N VAL A 412 -2.51 -21.82 -3.60
CA VAL A 412 -1.52 -20.77 -3.31
C VAL A 412 -0.91 -21.02 -1.94
N ASN A 413 0.43 -20.94 -1.87
CA ASN A 413 1.21 -21.14 -0.63
C ASN A 413 0.78 -22.38 0.18
N ASN A 414 0.46 -23.49 -0.50
CA ASN A 414 -0.05 -24.72 0.11
C ASN A 414 -1.23 -24.49 1.06
N LEU A 415 -2.13 -23.56 0.74
CA LEU A 415 -3.30 -23.15 1.53
C LEU A 415 -2.99 -22.57 2.92
N LYS A 416 -1.76 -22.14 3.15
CA LYS A 416 -1.34 -21.54 4.45
C LYS A 416 -1.74 -20.07 4.60
N GLY A 417 -2.36 -19.47 3.58
CA GLY A 417 -2.61 -18.03 3.52
C GLY A 417 -1.38 -17.24 3.06
N PRO A 418 -1.40 -15.91 3.19
CA PRO A 418 -0.30 -15.07 2.75
C PRO A 418 0.96 -15.31 3.59
N SER A 419 2.12 -15.33 2.96
CA SER A 419 3.40 -15.42 3.65
C SER A 419 3.96 -14.03 3.97
N ALA A 420 4.58 -13.84 5.14
CA ALA A 420 5.37 -12.66 5.46
C ALA A 420 6.79 -12.80 4.89
N LEU A 421 7.35 -13.99 4.98
CA LEU A 421 8.66 -14.36 4.43
C LEU A 421 8.50 -15.63 3.58
N GLN A 422 9.01 -15.62 2.34
CA GLN A 422 8.83 -16.69 1.36
C GLN A 422 10.11 -16.94 0.57
N VAL A 423 10.24 -18.14 0.02
CA VAL A 423 11.38 -18.53 -0.82
C VAL A 423 11.36 -17.76 -2.16
N LYS A 424 12.51 -17.18 -2.52
CA LYS A 424 12.68 -16.45 -3.77
C LYS A 424 12.34 -17.33 -4.98
N PRO A 425 11.69 -16.79 -6.02
CA PRO A 425 11.64 -17.46 -7.32
C PRO A 425 13.05 -17.78 -7.82
N ASP A 426 13.21 -18.92 -8.47
CA ASP A 426 14.48 -19.29 -9.15
C ASP A 426 14.63 -18.48 -10.44
N LEU A 427 14.91 -17.18 -10.29
CA LEU A 427 15.04 -16.18 -11.34
C LEU A 427 16.28 -15.33 -11.09
N PRO A 428 16.86 -14.73 -12.16
CA PRO A 428 17.97 -13.79 -12.01
C PRO A 428 17.54 -12.56 -11.21
N GLU A 429 18.18 -12.32 -10.07
CA GLU A 429 17.90 -11.17 -9.22
C GLU A 429 18.27 -9.86 -9.93
N MET A 430 17.38 -8.88 -9.90
CA MET A 430 17.60 -7.56 -10.45
C MET A 430 17.05 -6.48 -9.52
N ILE A 431 17.96 -5.89 -8.74
CA ILE A 431 17.65 -4.81 -7.79
C ILE A 431 17.76 -3.48 -8.51
N TRP A 432 16.70 -2.66 -8.41
CA TRP A 432 16.68 -1.30 -8.93
C TRP A 432 17.24 -0.31 -7.92
N GLU A 433 17.80 0.81 -8.42
CA GLU A 433 18.15 1.94 -7.56
C GLU A 433 16.91 2.47 -6.82
N ASP A 434 17.11 2.82 -5.56
CA ASP A 434 16.06 3.45 -4.77
C ASP A 434 15.86 4.91 -5.22
N GLU A 435 14.62 5.23 -5.60
CA GLU A 435 14.19 6.58 -6.01
C GLU A 435 13.42 7.29 -4.87
N SER A 436 13.69 6.95 -3.61
CA SER A 436 13.00 7.55 -2.45
C SER A 436 13.37 9.01 -2.22
N ASP A 437 14.58 9.42 -2.56
CA ASP A 437 15.03 10.81 -2.55
C ASP A 437 14.94 11.42 -3.95
N ASP A 438 14.59 12.71 -4.04
CA ASP A 438 14.59 13.48 -5.29
C ASP A 438 15.18 14.86 -5.03
N ASP A 439 16.24 15.21 -5.73
CA ASP A 439 16.93 16.49 -5.67
C ASP A 439 16.54 17.44 -6.83
N PHE A 440 15.57 17.02 -7.64
CA PHE A 440 15.01 17.76 -8.78
C PHE A 440 16.06 18.27 -9.80
N ASN A 441 17.19 17.58 -9.89
CA ASN A 441 18.26 17.92 -10.85
C ASN A 441 17.95 17.45 -12.28
N ASN A 442 17.00 16.54 -12.45
CA ASN A 442 16.60 16.04 -13.74
C ASN A 442 15.65 17.03 -14.46
N SER A 443 15.59 16.92 -15.77
CA SER A 443 14.64 17.70 -16.60
C SER A 443 13.21 17.14 -16.60
N TYR A 444 12.98 16.04 -15.90
CA TYR A 444 11.69 15.37 -15.77
C TYR A 444 11.51 14.86 -14.33
N LEU A 445 10.26 14.73 -13.91
CA LEU A 445 9.93 14.11 -12.63
C LEU A 445 10.13 12.60 -12.67
N SER A 446 10.63 12.03 -11.58
CA SER A 446 10.61 10.59 -11.36
C SER A 446 9.19 10.01 -11.50
N ASN A 447 9.09 8.78 -12.01
CA ASN A 447 7.83 8.06 -12.11
C ASN A 447 7.19 7.73 -10.74
N GLU A 448 7.87 7.99 -9.64
CA GLU A 448 7.32 7.82 -8.28
C GLU A 448 6.38 8.97 -7.87
N TRP A 449 6.38 10.11 -8.61
CA TRP A 449 5.53 11.24 -8.31
C TRP A 449 4.15 11.15 -8.96
N TRP A 450 3.15 11.54 -8.20
CA TRP A 450 1.76 11.60 -8.60
C TRP A 450 1.10 12.93 -8.26
N PHE A 451 0.04 13.24 -8.97
CA PHE A 451 -0.84 14.37 -8.70
C PHE A 451 -2.26 13.87 -8.44
N PRO A 452 -2.99 14.39 -7.45
CA PRO A 452 -4.41 14.17 -7.39
C PRO A 452 -5.08 14.97 -8.52
N ARG A 453 -5.54 14.27 -9.56
CA ARG A 453 -6.02 14.81 -10.82
C ARG A 453 -4.90 15.42 -11.67
N VAL A 454 -5.27 15.95 -12.85
CA VAL A 454 -4.27 16.53 -13.75
C VAL A 454 -3.83 17.91 -13.24
N PRO A 455 -2.54 18.18 -13.07
CA PRO A 455 -2.05 19.49 -12.68
C PRO A 455 -2.31 20.55 -13.76
N GLU A 456 -2.20 21.83 -13.42
CA GLU A 456 -2.18 22.89 -14.42
C GLU A 456 -0.98 22.72 -15.35
N MET A 457 -1.13 23.12 -16.63
CA MET A 457 -0.09 22.94 -17.65
C MET A 457 1.22 23.64 -17.27
N ASP A 458 1.16 24.79 -16.60
CA ASP A 458 2.29 25.54 -16.06
C ASP A 458 2.48 25.39 -14.55
N GLY A 459 1.74 24.46 -13.94
CA GLY A 459 1.69 24.28 -12.49
C GLY A 459 2.96 23.72 -11.86
N ILE A 460 3.75 23.01 -12.65
CA ILE A 460 5.00 22.38 -12.19
C ILE A 460 6.12 22.72 -13.16
N LYS A 461 7.23 23.25 -12.60
CA LYS A 461 8.43 23.59 -13.39
C LYS A 461 9.68 23.04 -12.70
N LEU A 462 10.48 22.29 -13.43
CA LEU A 462 11.82 21.90 -13.01
C LEU A 462 12.80 22.92 -13.59
N LYS A 463 13.44 23.70 -12.73
CA LYS A 463 14.33 24.78 -13.11
C LYS A 463 15.34 25.08 -12.02
N ASP A 464 16.58 25.32 -12.39
CA ASP A 464 17.67 25.70 -11.49
C ASP A 464 17.86 24.70 -10.33
N SER A 465 17.75 23.39 -10.63
CA SER A 465 17.81 22.28 -9.66
C SER A 465 16.75 22.38 -8.56
N HIS A 466 15.61 22.94 -8.87
CA HIS A 466 14.45 23.01 -7.96
C HIS A 466 13.18 22.60 -8.69
N ILE A 467 12.24 22.10 -7.92
CA ILE A 467 10.86 22.03 -8.38
C ILE A 467 10.10 23.27 -7.93
N HIS A 468 9.46 23.93 -8.87
CA HIS A 468 8.58 25.07 -8.65
C HIS A 468 7.13 24.63 -8.80
N ILE A 469 6.38 24.71 -7.70
CA ILE A 469 4.95 24.35 -7.65
C ILE A 469 4.15 25.63 -7.62
N LYS A 470 3.30 25.84 -8.65
CA LYS A 470 2.40 26.98 -8.73
C LYS A 470 1.34 26.90 -7.64
N GLY A 471 1.08 27.99 -6.97
CA GLY A 471 -0.02 28.07 -6.00
C GLY A 471 -1.36 27.74 -6.65
N SER A 472 -2.00 26.66 -6.22
CA SER A 472 -3.36 26.35 -6.64
C SER A 472 -4.35 27.41 -6.17
N ARG A 473 -5.29 27.80 -7.04
CA ARG A 473 -6.38 28.71 -6.69
C ARG A 473 -7.34 28.12 -5.65
N TYR A 474 -7.45 26.81 -5.62
CA TYR A 474 -8.31 26.07 -4.70
C TYR A 474 -7.49 25.38 -3.64
N ASN A 475 -7.95 25.41 -2.39
CA ASN A 475 -7.32 24.69 -1.29
C ASN A 475 -7.47 23.17 -1.46
N LEU A 476 -6.73 22.39 -0.67
CA LEU A 476 -6.69 20.93 -0.76
C LEU A 476 -8.05 20.25 -0.48
N ASP A 477 -9.02 20.96 0.09
CA ASP A 477 -10.34 20.47 0.47
C ASP A 477 -11.37 20.43 -0.68
N THR A 478 -10.93 20.57 -1.90
CA THR A 478 -11.81 20.53 -3.07
C THR A 478 -11.26 19.65 -4.19
N MET A 479 -12.15 19.06 -5.00
CA MET A 479 -11.77 18.31 -6.21
C MET A 479 -11.08 19.18 -7.28
N LYS A 480 -11.14 20.49 -7.14
CA LYS A 480 -10.48 21.45 -8.04
C LYS A 480 -9.05 21.81 -7.62
N ALA A 481 -8.62 21.36 -6.45
CA ALA A 481 -7.24 21.54 -6.01
C ALA A 481 -6.28 20.83 -6.96
N LYS A 482 -5.27 21.54 -7.41
CA LYS A 482 -4.26 21.07 -8.36
C LYS A 482 -2.87 21.40 -7.83
N ASN A 483 -1.85 20.93 -8.53
CA ASN A 483 -0.45 21.22 -8.22
C ASN A 483 -0.06 20.73 -6.83
N ILE A 484 -0.58 19.57 -6.43
CA ILE A 484 -0.18 18.83 -5.23
C ILE A 484 0.69 17.68 -5.69
N LEU A 485 1.95 17.64 -5.28
CA LEU A 485 2.91 16.63 -5.70
C LEU A 485 3.07 15.59 -4.61
N LEU A 486 2.71 14.35 -4.89
CA LEU A 486 2.57 13.27 -3.91
C LEU A 486 3.41 12.04 -4.25
N ARG A 487 3.86 11.36 -3.22
CA ARG A 487 4.44 10.01 -3.28
C ARG A 487 3.67 9.08 -2.35
N ARG A 488 3.75 7.78 -2.62
CA ARG A 488 3.21 6.76 -1.73
C ARG A 488 3.93 6.74 -0.40
N GLN A 489 3.19 6.66 0.69
CA GLN A 489 3.76 6.22 1.95
C GLN A 489 4.01 4.71 1.84
N LYS A 490 5.26 4.27 1.98
CA LYS A 490 5.67 2.88 1.79
C LYS A 490 6.03 2.16 3.10
N HIS A 491 6.20 2.91 4.19
CA HIS A 491 6.68 2.39 5.47
C HIS A 491 5.83 2.89 6.63
N PHE A 492 5.79 2.12 7.72
CA PHE A 492 5.17 2.56 8.97
C PHE A 492 6.05 3.50 9.77
N ARG A 493 7.37 3.40 9.60
CA ARG A 493 8.36 4.27 10.22
C ARG A 493 9.22 4.90 9.15
N PHE A 494 9.23 6.19 9.10
CA PHE A 494 10.04 6.96 8.15
C PHE A 494 10.15 8.41 8.57
N SER A 495 11.11 9.10 8.00
CA SER A 495 11.27 10.54 8.04
C SER A 495 11.16 11.11 6.64
N ALA A 496 10.29 12.08 6.43
CA ALA A 496 10.22 12.84 5.18
C ALA A 496 10.65 14.28 5.43
N VAL A 497 11.56 14.80 4.58
CA VAL A 497 12.08 16.17 4.68
C VAL A 497 12.02 16.82 3.31
N CYS A 498 11.52 18.06 3.25
CA CYS A 498 11.72 18.92 2.09
C CYS A 498 12.53 20.16 2.48
N LYS A 499 13.32 20.66 1.55
CA LYS A 499 13.96 21.96 1.66
C LYS A 499 13.19 22.96 0.81
N LEU A 500 12.50 23.88 1.47
CA LEU A 500 11.71 24.93 0.87
C LEU A 500 12.53 26.22 0.86
N CYS A 501 12.73 26.80 -0.32
CA CYS A 501 13.27 28.16 -0.41
C CYS A 501 12.30 29.10 0.32
N MET A 502 12.82 30.03 1.13
CA MET A 502 11.99 30.92 1.94
C MET A 502 10.98 31.65 1.03
N PRO A 503 9.67 31.37 1.16
CA PRO A 503 8.70 31.92 0.24
C PRO A 503 8.36 33.37 0.57
N GLU A 504 8.11 34.17 -0.48
CA GLU A 504 7.48 35.48 -0.35
C GLU A 504 5.98 35.28 -0.56
N LEU A 505 5.20 35.35 0.53
CA LEU A 505 3.77 35.08 0.51
C LEU A 505 2.94 36.31 0.81
N TYR A 506 1.84 36.45 0.08
CA TYR A 506 0.76 37.37 0.43
C TYR A 506 -0.23 36.70 1.41
N PRO A 507 -1.02 37.50 2.14
CA PRO A 507 -2.03 36.99 3.07
C PRO A 507 -2.91 35.89 2.46
N GLY A 508 -3.07 34.78 3.18
CA GLY A 508 -3.83 33.62 2.77
C GLY A 508 -3.07 32.61 1.90
N GLN A 509 -1.93 33.01 1.30
CA GLN A 509 -1.08 32.06 0.56
C GLN A 509 -0.34 31.15 1.51
N ASN A 510 -0.15 29.90 1.12
CA ASN A 510 0.63 28.94 1.88
C ASN A 510 1.26 27.85 1.01
N CYS A 511 2.34 27.24 1.51
CA CYS A 511 3.02 26.14 0.86
C CYS A 511 3.81 25.32 1.90
N GLY A 512 4.06 24.08 1.57
CA GLY A 512 4.80 23.17 2.43
C GLY A 512 4.58 21.70 2.11
N MET A 513 4.50 20.87 3.14
CA MET A 513 4.28 19.43 3.04
C MET A 513 2.83 19.04 3.35
N THR A 514 2.41 17.91 2.84
CA THR A 514 1.10 17.33 3.14
C THR A 514 1.18 15.82 3.32
N CYS A 515 0.41 15.30 4.29
CA CYS A 515 -0.03 13.90 4.30
C CYS A 515 -1.44 13.89 3.72
N TYR A 516 -1.65 13.17 2.63
CA TYR A 516 -2.85 13.29 1.82
C TYR A 516 -3.52 11.93 1.60
N TYR A 517 -4.81 11.85 1.84
CA TYR A 517 -5.64 10.72 1.43
C TYR A 517 -6.55 11.13 0.27
N ASP A 518 -7.38 12.16 0.45
CA ASP A 518 -8.22 12.79 -0.56
C ASP A 518 -8.57 14.23 -0.15
N GLU A 519 -9.46 14.89 -0.89
CA GLU A 519 -9.95 16.25 -0.60
C GLU A 519 -10.72 16.37 0.71
N ASN A 520 -11.19 15.27 1.29
CA ASN A 520 -11.90 15.24 2.57
C ASN A 520 -10.98 14.94 3.75
N THR A 521 -9.78 14.43 3.49
CA THR A 521 -8.89 13.92 4.55
C THR A 521 -7.43 14.16 4.18
N TYR A 522 -6.80 15.10 4.88
CA TYR A 522 -5.39 15.44 4.70
C TYR A 522 -4.84 16.18 5.93
N ILE A 523 -3.52 16.30 6.00
CA ILE A 523 -2.80 17.15 6.93
C ILE A 523 -1.92 18.09 6.12
N LYS A 524 -2.03 19.40 6.33
CA LYS A 524 -1.09 20.40 5.82
C LYS A 524 -0.07 20.75 6.88
N PHE A 525 1.17 20.83 6.51
CA PHE A 525 2.28 21.36 7.30
C PHE A 525 3.01 22.39 6.46
N GLY A 526 2.74 23.67 6.69
CA GLY A 526 3.22 24.68 5.77
C GLY A 526 3.39 26.07 6.35
N VAL A 527 4.19 26.84 5.63
CA VAL A 527 4.40 28.28 5.85
C VAL A 527 3.23 29.03 5.22
N PHE A 528 2.69 29.99 5.94
CA PHE A 528 1.61 30.86 5.45
C PHE A 528 1.82 32.30 5.90
N ALA A 529 1.24 33.25 5.16
CA ALA A 529 1.19 34.65 5.54
C ALA A 529 -0.09 34.97 6.30
N THR A 530 0.03 35.69 7.42
CA THR A 530 -1.12 36.11 8.23
C THR A 530 -1.96 37.18 7.52
N LEU A 531 -3.23 37.31 7.93
CA LEU A 531 -4.18 38.31 7.39
C LEU A 531 -4.11 39.67 8.09
N GLU A 532 -3.02 39.96 8.81
CA GLU A 532 -2.79 41.23 9.51
C GLU A 532 -2.40 42.35 8.54
N GLU A 533 -2.51 43.62 8.98
CA GLU A 533 -2.06 44.78 8.18
C GLU A 533 -0.57 44.71 7.82
N THR A 534 0.24 44.12 8.71
CA THR A 534 1.63 43.77 8.44
C THR A 534 1.75 42.27 8.49
N PRO A 535 1.67 41.57 7.34
CA PRO A 535 1.69 40.12 7.28
C PRO A 535 3.00 39.54 7.86
N ARG A 536 2.87 38.49 8.65
CA ARG A 536 4.00 37.72 9.18
C ARG A 536 3.97 36.31 8.59
N LEU A 537 5.12 35.73 8.37
CA LEU A 537 5.21 34.33 8.01
C LEU A 537 5.08 33.46 9.28
N MET A 538 4.18 32.53 9.23
CA MET A 538 3.90 31.56 10.28
C MET A 538 4.00 30.15 9.70
N LEU A 539 4.31 29.19 10.54
CA LEU A 539 4.32 27.76 10.20
C LEU A 539 3.37 27.03 11.15
N ASN A 540 2.43 26.27 10.61
CA ASN A 540 1.51 25.47 11.43
C ASN A 540 1.16 24.13 10.79
N VAL A 541 0.39 23.34 11.53
CA VAL A 541 -0.24 22.09 11.07
C VAL A 541 -1.76 22.28 11.07
N VAL A 542 -2.40 21.85 10.00
CA VAL A 542 -3.86 21.88 9.84
C VAL A 542 -4.32 20.49 9.42
N GLU A 543 -5.24 19.90 10.20
CA GLU A 543 -5.89 18.62 9.86
C GLU A 543 -7.26 18.87 9.24
N LYS A 544 -7.56 18.16 8.15
CA LYS A 544 -8.90 18.01 7.59
C LYS A 544 -9.36 16.58 7.79
N ILE A 545 -10.46 16.38 8.52
CA ILE A 545 -10.99 15.06 8.87
C ILE A 545 -12.49 15.03 8.56
N GLY A 546 -12.84 14.71 7.32
CA GLY A 546 -14.21 14.86 6.85
C GLY A 546 -14.63 16.33 6.80
N ASP A 547 -15.64 16.71 7.58
CA ASP A 547 -16.11 18.11 7.67
C ASP A 547 -15.38 18.92 8.74
N GLU A 548 -14.62 18.28 9.60
CA GLU A 548 -13.86 18.92 10.67
C GLU A 548 -12.52 19.47 10.18
N VAL A 549 -12.17 20.67 10.64
CA VAL A 549 -10.85 21.29 10.41
C VAL A 549 -10.26 21.64 11.77
N ILE A 550 -9.07 21.11 12.03
CA ILE A 550 -8.34 21.37 13.28
C ILE A 550 -7.07 22.15 12.93
N THR A 551 -6.95 23.36 13.44
CA THR A 551 -5.75 24.19 13.25
C THR A 551 -4.96 24.18 14.55
N HIS A 552 -3.71 23.72 14.48
CA HIS A 552 -2.77 23.73 15.59
C HIS A 552 -2.05 25.08 15.70
N ASP A 553 -1.62 25.42 16.90
CA ASP A 553 -0.86 26.62 17.16
C ASP A 553 0.40 26.67 16.29
N GLY A 554 0.62 27.81 15.67
CA GLY A 554 1.75 28.03 14.78
C GLY A 554 2.94 28.66 15.47
N VAL A 555 4.07 28.60 14.80
CA VAL A 555 5.32 29.29 15.18
C VAL A 555 5.64 30.38 14.16
N CYS A 556 6.23 31.48 14.62
CA CYS A 556 6.70 32.54 13.72
C CYS A 556 7.92 32.06 12.94
N VAL A 557 7.93 32.30 11.63
CA VAL A 557 9.06 31.95 10.75
C VAL A 557 9.98 33.15 10.62
N ASP A 558 11.26 32.94 10.86
CA ASP A 558 12.32 33.96 10.64
C ASP A 558 12.67 33.98 9.13
N ASN A 559 12.09 34.96 8.42
CA ASN A 559 12.27 35.16 6.99
C ASN A 559 13.61 35.75 6.60
N SER A 560 14.49 36.04 7.56
CA SER A 560 15.88 36.39 7.26
C SER A 560 16.74 35.21 6.78
N ASN A 561 16.26 33.99 7.01
CA ASN A 561 16.87 32.76 6.50
C ASN A 561 16.53 32.56 5.02
N LYS A 562 17.46 31.99 4.27
CA LYS A 562 17.31 31.73 2.85
C LYS A 562 16.34 30.54 2.58
N ASP A 563 16.39 29.54 3.46
CA ASP A 563 15.68 28.28 3.32
C ASP A 563 15.04 27.89 4.66
N ILE A 564 13.98 27.09 4.58
CA ILE A 564 13.38 26.37 5.71
C ILE A 564 13.24 24.89 5.37
N TYR A 565 13.62 24.05 6.31
CA TYR A 565 13.51 22.59 6.20
C TYR A 565 12.31 22.14 6.98
N LEU A 566 11.35 21.49 6.31
CA LEU A 566 10.16 20.93 6.92
C LEU A 566 10.32 19.41 7.03
N LYS A 567 10.07 18.87 8.21
CA LYS A 567 10.26 17.46 8.50
C LYS A 567 9.03 16.85 9.14
N ILE A 568 8.65 15.66 8.64
CA ILE A 568 7.59 14.81 9.21
C ILE A 568 8.22 13.48 9.61
N ASP A 569 8.35 13.26 10.91
CA ASP A 569 8.75 11.97 11.48
C ASP A 569 7.51 11.12 11.75
N THR A 570 7.51 9.92 11.19
CA THR A 570 6.40 8.99 11.28
C THR A 570 6.78 7.76 12.09
N ASN A 571 5.94 7.40 13.05
CA ASN A 571 6.04 6.15 13.79
C ASN A 571 4.64 5.53 13.90
N ASN A 572 4.35 4.57 13.03
CA ASN A 572 3.05 3.94 12.89
C ASN A 572 1.96 4.99 12.59
N LEU A 573 1.01 5.19 13.52
CA LEU A 573 -0.05 6.19 13.39
C LEU A 573 0.32 7.56 13.96
N ARG A 574 1.52 7.70 14.51
CA ARG A 574 1.98 8.96 15.10
C ARG A 574 2.77 9.78 14.08
N ARG A 575 2.57 11.09 14.07
CA ARG A 575 3.31 12.06 13.25
C ARG A 575 3.87 13.16 14.11
N THR A 576 5.16 13.46 13.96
CA THR A 576 5.81 14.62 14.58
C THR A 576 6.25 15.58 13.49
N PHE A 577 5.80 16.81 13.58
CA PHE A 577 6.08 17.88 12.63
C PHE A 577 7.10 18.81 13.24
N SER A 578 8.19 19.06 12.52
CA SER A 578 9.30 19.90 12.98
C SER A 578 9.93 20.67 11.82
N TYR A 579 10.64 21.74 12.13
CA TYR A 579 11.33 22.58 11.15
C TYR A 579 12.75 22.92 11.59
N SER A 580 13.58 23.28 10.64
CA SER A 580 14.96 23.72 10.85
C SER A 580 15.34 24.78 9.84
N TYR A 581 16.39 25.60 10.15
CA TYR A 581 17.01 26.50 9.19
C TYR A 581 18.39 26.01 8.70
N ASN A 582 18.86 24.85 9.21
CA ASN A 582 20.20 24.32 8.91
C ASN A 582 20.22 22.79 8.64
N ASP A 583 19.05 22.15 8.52
CA ASP A 583 18.87 20.69 8.33
C ASP A 583 19.52 19.82 9.45
N LYS A 584 19.76 20.38 10.62
CA LYS A 584 20.37 19.68 11.76
C LYS A 584 19.57 19.87 13.04
N ASP A 585 19.33 21.11 13.40
CA ASP A 585 18.65 21.47 14.65
C ASP A 585 17.18 21.68 14.38
N TYR A 586 16.38 20.62 14.64
CA TYR A 586 14.95 20.63 14.39
C TYR A 586 14.16 21.06 15.60
N ASN A 587 13.30 22.06 15.42
CA ASN A 587 12.34 22.53 16.40
C ASN A 587 10.97 21.89 16.14
N LYS A 588 10.43 21.24 17.16
CA LYS A 588 9.11 20.62 17.08
C LYS A 588 8.00 21.68 17.05
N VAL A 589 7.06 21.52 16.12
CA VAL A 589 5.83 22.31 16.04
C VAL A 589 4.72 21.59 16.80
N VAL A 590 4.36 20.37 16.40
CA VAL A 590 3.32 19.58 17.03
C VAL A 590 3.56 18.08 16.82
N THR A 591 3.01 17.26 17.68
CA THR A 591 2.89 15.82 17.51
C THR A 591 1.41 15.44 17.47
N LEU A 592 1.00 14.73 16.41
CA LEU A 592 -0.29 14.07 16.31
C LEU A 592 -0.10 12.61 16.69
N ASP A 593 -0.74 12.18 17.78
CA ASP A 593 -0.50 10.84 18.33
C ASP A 593 -1.15 9.72 17.49
N ASN A 594 -2.23 10.04 16.77
CA ASN A 594 -2.94 9.03 16.00
C ASN A 594 -3.63 9.64 14.77
N VAL A 595 -3.07 9.38 13.59
CA VAL A 595 -3.63 9.82 12.30
C VAL A 595 -4.39 8.69 11.58
N TYR A 596 -5.10 7.85 12.32
CA TYR A 596 -5.87 6.71 11.81
C TYR A 596 -6.80 7.04 10.63
N TYR A 597 -7.24 8.29 10.54
CA TYR A 597 -8.16 8.79 9.51
C TYR A 597 -7.54 8.88 8.10
N LEU A 598 -6.23 8.71 7.95
CA LEU A 598 -5.56 8.71 6.64
C LEU A 598 -5.62 7.35 5.92
N CYS A 599 -6.63 6.54 6.17
CA CYS A 599 -6.82 5.24 5.54
C CYS A 599 -8.30 4.87 5.40
N ASP A 600 -8.56 3.82 4.60
CA ASP A 600 -9.91 3.33 4.30
C ASP A 600 -10.78 3.09 5.52
N GLU A 601 -10.21 2.51 6.57
CA GLU A 601 -10.94 2.15 7.79
C GLU A 601 -11.24 3.38 8.66
N GLY A 602 -10.45 4.44 8.52
CA GLY A 602 -10.50 5.62 9.39
C GLY A 602 -11.18 6.85 8.80
N ILE A 603 -11.39 6.93 7.50
CA ILE A 603 -12.01 8.11 6.87
C ILE A 603 -13.44 8.33 7.37
N ARG A 604 -13.77 9.60 7.63
CA ARG A 604 -15.11 10.00 8.08
C ARG A 604 -16.02 10.45 6.92
N LYS A 605 -15.44 10.81 5.80
CA LYS A 605 -16.14 11.28 4.59
C LYS A 605 -15.32 10.92 3.34
N GLY A 606 -15.99 10.77 2.22
CA GLY A 606 -15.34 10.43 0.94
C GLY A 606 -15.45 8.95 0.61
N LYS A 607 -14.68 8.54 -0.36
CA LYS A 607 -14.69 7.17 -0.90
C LYS A 607 -13.41 6.46 -0.46
N ARG A 608 -13.52 5.13 -0.33
CA ARG A 608 -12.42 4.26 0.09
C ARG A 608 -11.54 3.85 -1.09
N PHE A 609 -10.61 2.95 -0.85
CA PHE A 609 -9.78 2.16 -1.77
C PHE A 609 -8.38 2.72 -2.06
N THR A 610 -8.01 3.88 -1.54
CA THR A 610 -6.67 4.45 -1.67
C THR A 610 -5.81 4.21 -0.42
N GLY A 611 -4.72 4.95 -0.27
CA GLY A 611 -3.80 4.87 0.87
C GLY A 611 -3.17 6.22 1.14
N ALA A 612 -2.47 6.32 2.27
CA ALA A 612 -1.78 7.55 2.63
C ALA A 612 -0.67 7.91 1.63
N MET A 613 -0.66 9.18 1.23
CA MET A 613 0.36 9.80 0.41
C MET A 613 1.09 10.86 1.22
N ILE A 614 2.31 11.18 0.80
CA ILE A 614 3.09 12.28 1.37
C ILE A 614 3.72 13.10 0.26
N GLY A 615 3.82 14.40 0.45
CA GLY A 615 4.44 15.24 -0.56
C GLY A 615 4.39 16.72 -0.25
N MET A 616 4.29 17.53 -1.30
CA MET A 616 4.42 18.98 -1.25
C MET A 616 3.24 19.65 -1.95
N TYR A 617 2.91 20.84 -1.53
CA TYR A 617 1.81 21.62 -2.11
C TYR A 617 2.11 23.12 -2.09
N ALA A 618 1.39 23.86 -2.93
CA ALA A 618 1.28 25.30 -2.88
C ALA A 618 -0.17 25.74 -3.10
N TYR A 619 -0.62 26.72 -2.35
CA TYR A 619 -1.97 27.26 -2.39
C TYR A 619 -1.93 28.79 -2.48
N ALA A 620 -2.62 29.35 -3.46
CA ALA A 620 -2.60 30.80 -3.75
C ALA A 620 -3.46 31.64 -2.79
N GLY A 621 -4.28 30.99 -1.94
CA GLY A 621 -5.17 31.68 -1.00
C GLY A 621 -6.47 32.16 -1.64
N ASP A 622 -7.47 32.39 -0.79
CA ASP A 622 -8.81 32.84 -1.23
C ASP A 622 -8.81 34.28 -1.75
N TYR A 623 -7.78 35.04 -1.42
CA TYR A 623 -7.71 36.48 -1.77
C TYR A 623 -6.94 36.73 -3.08
N GLY A 624 -6.08 35.82 -3.53
CA GLY A 624 -5.38 35.87 -4.81
C GLY A 624 -5.09 37.27 -5.35
N SER A 625 -5.47 37.50 -6.59
CA SER A 625 -5.34 38.80 -7.27
C SER A 625 -6.22 39.91 -6.69
N GLN A 626 -7.15 39.62 -5.79
CA GLN A 626 -8.01 40.65 -5.16
C GLN A 626 -7.36 41.30 -3.93
N TYR A 627 -6.29 40.71 -3.41
CA TYR A 627 -5.56 41.31 -2.29
C TYR A 627 -4.65 42.43 -2.76
N THR A 628 -4.73 43.57 -2.06
CA THR A 628 -3.82 44.73 -2.26
C THR A 628 -3.26 45.11 -0.88
N ASP A 629 -1.94 45.10 -0.72
CA ASP A 629 -1.29 45.53 0.51
C ASP A 629 -1.27 47.08 0.67
N SER A 630 -0.75 47.55 1.81
CA SER A 630 -0.63 48.96 2.13
C SER A 630 0.32 49.74 1.19
N GLU A 631 1.18 49.03 0.42
CA GLU A 631 2.08 49.58 -0.57
C GLU A 631 1.53 49.52 -1.99
N GLY A 632 0.26 49.07 -2.16
CA GLY A 632 -0.39 48.93 -3.44
C GLY A 632 0.02 47.72 -4.27
N ARG A 633 0.74 46.76 -3.66
CA ARG A 633 1.09 45.50 -4.33
C ARG A 633 -0.11 44.56 -4.28
N HIS A 634 -0.37 43.90 -5.39
CA HIS A 634 -1.48 42.96 -5.52
C HIS A 634 -0.99 41.54 -5.23
N GLY A 635 -1.77 40.77 -4.49
CA GLY A 635 -1.63 39.33 -4.41
C GLY A 635 -1.76 38.73 -5.81
N THR A 636 -1.00 37.72 -6.12
CA THR A 636 -0.98 37.07 -7.44
C THR A 636 -1.29 35.61 -7.32
N ASP A 637 -2.12 35.09 -8.24
CA ASP A 637 -2.35 33.66 -8.42
C ASP A 637 -1.15 32.97 -9.10
N ASP A 638 -0.14 33.75 -9.53
CA ASP A 638 1.05 33.28 -10.25
C ASP A 638 2.29 33.15 -9.34
N TYR A 639 2.14 32.89 -8.05
CA TYR A 639 3.28 32.58 -7.25
C TYR A 639 3.66 31.09 -7.35
N TYR A 640 4.96 30.80 -7.19
CA TYR A 640 5.51 29.46 -7.17
C TYR A 640 6.28 29.22 -5.87
N ALA A 641 5.97 28.13 -5.18
CA ALA A 641 6.82 27.64 -4.11
C ALA A 641 7.97 26.81 -4.71
N ALA A 642 9.20 27.11 -4.33
CA ALA A 642 10.39 26.43 -4.82
C ALA A 642 10.94 25.46 -3.77
N PHE A 643 11.10 24.20 -4.14
CA PHE A 643 11.68 23.17 -3.30
C PHE A 643 12.96 22.65 -3.95
N ASP A 644 14.06 22.61 -3.17
CA ASP A 644 15.38 22.13 -3.60
C ASP A 644 15.43 20.60 -3.64
N TYR A 645 14.87 19.94 -2.63
CA TYR A 645 14.79 18.48 -2.57
C TYR A 645 13.63 17.97 -1.73
N PHE A 646 13.31 16.70 -1.95
CA PHE A 646 12.47 15.89 -1.09
C PHE A 646 13.22 14.60 -0.74
N ARG A 647 13.36 14.30 0.54
CA ARG A 647 13.99 13.08 1.05
C ARG A 647 12.99 12.23 1.83
N TYR A 648 13.05 10.93 1.62
CA TYR A 648 12.22 9.95 2.31
C TYR A 648 13.11 8.82 2.83
N LYS A 649 13.26 8.69 4.14
CA LYS A 649 14.11 7.69 4.79
C LYS A 649 13.30 6.82 5.73
N ALA A 650 13.28 5.50 5.49
CA ALA A 650 12.69 4.48 6.33
C ALA A 650 13.69 3.88 7.31
#